data_2e1ac47a07ecbbb3ceb5efafdf86de59
#
_entry.id   2e1ac47a07ecbbb3ceb5efafdf86de59
#
_cell.length_a   1.000
_cell.length_b   1.000
_cell.length_c   1.000
_cell.angle_alpha   90.00
_cell.angle_beta   90.00
_cell.angle_gamma   90.00
#
_symmetry.space_group_name_H-M   'P 1'
#
loop_
_entity.id
_entity.type
_entity.pdbx_description
1 polymer ?
#
loop_
_entity_poly.entity_id
_entity_poly.type
_entity_poly.pdbx_seq_one_letter_code
_entity_poly.pdbx_strand_id
1 'polypeptide(L)'
;KTPSAEYPADYTGGFILINTKEIPVSNSLSFTVGGNWNDASLGDFSTFSKSTSSLESMGSSLLTGGFNNDWMVKNKNVYGDLKLGMNGAYRWQLGAHRLGLIAAANYSNEYRTYEDMQNNLFGVYDVANDHSNYLRHSVDDQYNNNRRIGAMLNFTLLSPSGNHKYELKNIFNHLTNQRYTWREGVSAQANLENSAEYYYRSRTAYNGQLTGKHTFTGDQLDWSVGYAYANRHLPDRRRYLVDDAIENGQMALTTGNDISREWTQLDEHIFSANVNNKKELKFNAWTPSLKFGAYGEYRTREYKAREFIYNWDASNNSLPAGFRQMDIPTLLSDEANLGAGKLDVLEQVRWRNNYSGHNTLGAGYLTASLPFGPLSILAGVRFEHNDMELISNTRDNERSESSRHYRDDDLFPSFNATYKFNDQHQLRASYGRTINRPEFREVSSSVYYDFDLASSVQGNTELKSCRIDNIDLRYEFYPSRGEQISVAAFYKHFDSPIEWTYTVAGGTDLIYSYKNAQSANNIGLELDIRKDLSFIGLRNFSWSFNGALIHSRVTFPAGFKEENRPMQGQSPYLVNTGLFYRNEGQKLNVALLYNRIGKRIIGVGRSEGTTGSGSDETARIPDSYEMPRNVFDLSASKRFGDHWELKVNLRDILAEKVYYKQFAEVRYADGSHKKVDEIVRRYKPGRNIGFSLVYKL
;
A
#
# COMPACT_ATOMS: atom_id res chain seq x y z
N LYS A 1 -3.82 -19.71 5.91
CA LYS A 1 -4.72 -20.74 5.35
C LYS A 1 -4.87 -20.52 3.86
N THR A 2 -4.70 -21.56 3.08
CA THR A 2 -5.06 -21.57 1.67
C THR A 2 -6.60 -21.50 1.56
N PRO A 3 -7.20 -20.51 0.92
CA PRO A 3 -8.63 -20.42 0.75
C PRO A 3 -9.19 -21.56 -0.10
N SER A 4 -10.49 -21.82 0.04
CA SER A 4 -11.21 -22.77 -0.81
C SER A 4 -11.50 -22.17 -2.19
N ALA A 5 -11.89 -23.01 -3.15
CA ALA A 5 -12.14 -22.63 -4.55
C ALA A 5 -13.28 -21.59 -4.74
N GLU A 6 -14.09 -21.34 -3.72
CA GLU A 6 -15.15 -20.31 -3.75
C GLU A 6 -14.61 -18.88 -3.77
N TYR A 7 -13.38 -18.65 -3.36
CA TYR A 7 -12.75 -17.34 -3.32
C TYR A 7 -11.96 -17.06 -4.60
N PRO A 8 -11.79 -15.77 -4.97
CA PRO A 8 -10.95 -15.40 -6.11
C PRO A 8 -9.56 -15.98 -6.00
N ALA A 9 -8.97 -16.35 -7.14
CA ALA A 9 -7.64 -16.94 -7.18
C ALA A 9 -6.50 -15.90 -7.22
N ASP A 10 -6.81 -14.65 -7.51
CA ASP A 10 -5.81 -13.58 -7.66
C ASP A 10 -5.37 -13.02 -6.30
N TYR A 11 -4.41 -13.70 -5.69
CA TYR A 11 -3.73 -13.26 -4.47
C TYR A 11 -2.39 -13.97 -4.27
N THR A 12 -1.44 -13.28 -3.64
CA THR A 12 -0.08 -13.80 -3.37
C THR A 12 0.16 -14.15 -1.91
N GLY A 13 -0.22 -13.27 -1.00
CA GLY A 13 0.14 -13.35 0.42
C GLY A 13 -0.92 -13.92 1.31
N GLY A 14 -2.16 -13.56 1.07
CA GLY A 14 -3.27 -13.95 1.92
C GLY A 14 -4.57 -13.27 1.53
N PHE A 15 -5.62 -13.61 2.28
CA PHE A 15 -6.97 -13.20 2.00
C PHE A 15 -7.61 -12.66 3.29
N ILE A 16 -8.20 -11.47 3.21
CA ILE A 16 -8.90 -10.83 4.32
C ILE A 16 -10.38 -10.73 3.98
N LEU A 17 -11.23 -11.43 4.74
CA LEU A 17 -12.67 -11.34 4.62
C LEU A 17 -13.21 -10.36 5.66
N ILE A 18 -13.87 -9.30 5.20
CA ILE A 18 -14.49 -8.29 6.05
C ILE A 18 -16.00 -8.55 6.13
N ASN A 19 -16.47 -8.94 7.30
CA ASN A 19 -17.89 -9.10 7.58
C ASN A 19 -18.35 -7.91 8.44
N THR A 20 -19.33 -7.18 7.98
CA THR A 20 -19.98 -6.13 8.76
C THR A 20 -21.03 -6.73 9.69
N LYS A 21 -21.30 -6.03 10.80
CA LYS A 21 -22.43 -6.39 11.67
C LYS A 21 -23.74 -6.33 10.88
N GLU A 22 -24.65 -7.23 11.19
CA GLU A 22 -25.95 -7.36 10.52
C GLU A 22 -27.06 -6.63 11.34
N ILE A 23 -28.04 -7.37 11.84
CA ILE A 23 -29.11 -6.81 12.69
C ILE A 23 -28.58 -6.62 14.11
N PRO A 24 -28.65 -5.43 14.67
CA PRO A 24 -28.18 -5.19 16.04
C PRO A 24 -29.07 -5.89 17.08
N VAL A 25 -28.43 -6.36 18.13
CA VAL A 25 -29.18 -6.95 19.29
C VAL A 25 -29.96 -5.88 20.04
N SER A 26 -29.42 -4.67 20.17
CA SER A 26 -30.03 -3.50 20.80
C SER A 26 -29.73 -2.25 19.98
N ASN A 27 -30.63 -1.27 20.09
CA ASN A 27 -30.38 0.06 19.53
C ASN A 27 -29.26 0.72 20.32
N SER A 28 -28.40 1.41 19.61
CA SER A 28 -27.28 2.13 20.20
C SER A 28 -26.82 3.28 19.29
N LEU A 29 -26.35 4.34 19.91
CA LEU A 29 -25.71 5.45 19.26
C LEU A 29 -24.44 5.82 20.06
N SER A 30 -23.34 6.03 19.41
CA SER A 30 -22.12 6.43 20.08
C SER A 30 -21.40 7.54 19.32
N PHE A 31 -20.81 8.45 20.09
CA PHE A 31 -19.98 9.54 19.58
C PHE A 31 -18.57 9.38 20.13
N THR A 32 -17.60 9.68 19.30
CA THR A 32 -16.18 9.63 19.64
C THR A 32 -15.54 10.95 19.31
N VAL A 33 -14.85 11.55 20.27
CA VAL A 33 -13.96 12.69 20.06
C VAL A 33 -12.58 12.29 20.55
N GLY A 34 -11.55 12.56 19.77
CA GLY A 34 -10.18 12.21 20.12
C GLY A 34 -9.16 12.97 19.32
N GLY A 35 -7.92 12.78 19.68
CA GLY A 35 -6.76 13.34 19.00
C GLY A 35 -5.51 12.56 19.31
N ASN A 36 -4.47 12.82 18.56
CA ASN A 36 -3.12 12.34 18.85
C ASN A 36 -2.16 13.53 18.87
N TRP A 37 -1.13 13.40 19.67
CA TRP A 37 0.05 14.26 19.65
C TRP A 37 1.24 13.41 19.22
N ASN A 38 1.92 13.84 18.15
CA ASN A 38 3.19 13.26 17.75
C ASN A 38 4.29 14.24 18.15
N ASP A 39 5.23 13.81 18.98
CA ASP A 39 6.26 14.69 19.55
C ASP A 39 7.23 15.30 18.52
N ALA A 40 7.33 14.72 17.32
CA ALA A 40 8.11 15.25 16.21
C ALA A 40 7.29 16.14 15.25
N SER A 41 5.97 16.32 15.49
CA SER A 41 5.06 16.98 14.53
C SER A 41 4.26 18.12 15.15
N LEU A 42 4.62 18.57 16.35
CA LEU A 42 4.03 19.71 17.02
C LEU A 42 4.79 20.99 16.70
N GLY A 43 4.10 22.12 16.71
CA GLY A 43 4.71 23.43 16.49
C GLY A 43 4.61 23.86 15.03
N ASP A 44 5.68 24.39 14.49
CA ASP A 44 5.72 24.94 13.14
C ASP A 44 5.50 23.88 12.08
N PHE A 45 4.59 24.19 11.16
CA PHE A 45 4.20 23.28 10.09
C PHE A 45 4.10 24.04 8.76
N SER A 46 4.95 23.68 7.82
CA SER A 46 4.98 24.27 6.49
C SER A 46 3.88 23.68 5.61
N THR A 47 3.16 24.56 4.93
CA THR A 47 2.05 24.22 4.04
C THR A 47 2.04 25.16 2.84
N PHE A 48 1.14 24.95 1.88
CA PHE A 48 1.03 25.75 0.67
C PHE A 48 -0.41 25.86 0.20
N SER A 49 -0.67 26.82 -0.70
CA SER A 49 -1.95 26.92 -1.39
C SER A 49 -2.07 25.82 -2.43
N LYS A 50 -3.09 24.96 -2.25
CA LYS A 50 -3.40 23.87 -3.19
C LYS A 50 -4.32 24.35 -4.31
N SER A 51 -4.18 23.80 -5.50
CA SER A 51 -5.17 23.88 -6.56
C SER A 51 -6.20 22.76 -6.46
N THR A 52 -7.42 23.02 -6.90
CA THR A 52 -8.50 22.05 -7.05
C THR A 52 -9.00 21.97 -8.49
N SER A 53 -8.29 22.62 -9.43
CA SER A 53 -8.67 22.66 -10.84
C SER A 53 -8.70 21.26 -11.46
N SER A 54 -9.70 21.01 -12.32
CA SER A 54 -9.77 19.78 -13.10
C SER A 54 -8.83 19.85 -14.31
N LEU A 55 -8.43 18.69 -14.84
CA LEU A 55 -7.64 18.59 -16.08
C LEU A 55 -8.32 19.26 -17.28
N GLU A 56 -9.64 19.21 -17.33
CA GLU A 56 -10.45 19.71 -18.44
C GLU A 56 -10.60 21.24 -18.43
N SER A 57 -10.48 21.88 -17.27
CA SER A 57 -10.64 23.32 -17.09
C SER A 57 -9.39 24.11 -17.42
N MET A 58 -8.28 23.47 -17.72
CA MET A 58 -7.02 24.15 -18.01
C MET A 58 -6.92 24.44 -19.49
N GLY A 59 -6.96 25.73 -19.83
CA GLY A 59 -6.75 26.20 -21.20
C GLY A 59 -5.34 25.89 -21.70
N SER A 60 -5.17 25.93 -23.00
CA SER A 60 -3.87 25.75 -23.68
C SER A 60 -2.88 26.89 -23.42
N SER A 61 -3.35 28.04 -22.86
CA SER A 61 -2.53 29.17 -22.51
C SER A 61 -2.41 29.30 -21.00
N LEU A 62 -1.20 29.09 -20.51
CA LEU A 62 -0.84 29.15 -19.10
C LEU A 62 -1.00 30.55 -18.49
N LEU A 63 -0.78 31.60 -19.27
CA LEU A 63 -0.91 32.95 -18.82
C LEU A 63 -2.37 33.39 -18.60
N THR A 64 -3.33 32.68 -19.18
CA THR A 64 -4.76 32.97 -19.07
C THR A 64 -5.57 31.84 -18.42
N GLY A 65 -4.94 30.72 -18.08
CA GLY A 65 -5.60 29.44 -17.80
C GLY A 65 -5.99 29.17 -16.35
N GLY A 66 -5.91 30.14 -15.45
CA GLY A 66 -6.36 29.96 -14.06
C GLY A 66 -5.44 29.09 -13.21
N PHE A 67 -4.14 29.06 -13.48
CA PHE A 67 -3.16 28.44 -12.59
C PHE A 67 -3.13 29.16 -11.25
N ASN A 68 -3.04 28.38 -10.18
CA ASN A 68 -2.65 28.94 -8.90
C ASN A 68 -1.13 29.11 -8.89
N ASN A 69 -0.64 30.33 -9.14
CA ASN A 69 0.79 30.65 -9.15
C ASN A 69 1.38 30.93 -7.76
N ASP A 70 0.64 30.70 -6.67
CA ASP A 70 1.16 30.87 -5.31
C ASP A 70 2.09 29.69 -4.92
N TRP A 71 3.38 29.84 -5.18
CA TRP A 71 4.45 28.92 -4.79
C TRP A 71 4.98 29.19 -3.37
N MET A 72 4.45 30.23 -2.70
CA MET A 72 4.90 30.60 -1.36
C MET A 72 4.52 29.55 -0.34
N VAL A 73 5.48 29.23 0.51
CA VAL A 73 5.28 28.35 1.68
C VAL A 73 4.67 29.17 2.81
N LYS A 74 3.63 28.64 3.42
CA LYS A 74 2.93 29.24 4.55
C LYS A 74 3.16 28.40 5.80
N ASN A 75 3.46 29.04 6.91
CA ASN A 75 3.66 28.39 8.17
C ASN A 75 2.41 28.50 9.06
N LYS A 76 2.12 27.46 9.79
CA LYS A 76 1.06 27.41 10.82
C LYS A 76 1.51 26.58 11.99
N ASN A 77 0.99 26.89 13.18
CA ASN A 77 1.20 26.05 14.35
C ASN A 77 0.24 24.86 14.38
N VAL A 78 0.78 23.67 14.66
CA VAL A 78 0.03 22.42 14.83
C VAL A 78 0.07 22.01 16.29
N TYR A 79 -1.10 21.78 16.87
CA TYR A 79 -1.26 21.40 18.29
C TYR A 79 -1.66 19.94 18.48
N GLY A 80 -1.86 19.19 17.42
CA GLY A 80 -2.20 17.77 17.42
C GLY A 80 -3.20 17.40 16.33
N ASP A 81 -3.54 16.12 16.30
CA ASP A 81 -4.52 15.53 15.38
C ASP A 81 -5.93 15.63 15.94
N LEU A 82 -6.94 15.65 15.06
CA LEU A 82 -8.34 15.57 15.42
C LEU A 82 -8.96 14.29 14.86
N LYS A 83 -9.76 13.61 15.70
CA LYS A 83 -10.57 12.44 15.31
C LYS A 83 -11.98 12.59 15.82
N LEU A 84 -12.95 12.44 14.93
CA LEU A 84 -14.35 12.43 15.24
C LEU A 84 -14.97 11.14 14.71
N GLY A 85 -15.92 10.57 15.46
CA GLY A 85 -16.61 9.36 15.06
C GLY A 85 -18.05 9.33 15.56
N MET A 86 -18.93 8.75 14.77
CA MET A 86 -20.30 8.45 15.13
C MET A 86 -20.61 7.03 14.65
N ASN A 87 -21.19 6.21 15.53
CA ASN A 87 -21.66 4.89 15.16
C ASN A 87 -23.09 4.72 15.68
N GLY A 88 -23.98 4.25 14.81
CA GLY A 88 -25.37 3.99 15.12
C GLY A 88 -25.76 2.57 14.71
N ALA A 89 -26.56 1.94 15.54
CA ALA A 89 -27.15 0.65 15.27
C ALA A 89 -28.63 0.71 15.69
N TYR A 90 -29.51 0.41 14.77
CA TYR A 90 -30.96 0.49 15.04
C TYR A 90 -31.68 -0.69 14.40
N ARG A 91 -32.74 -1.15 15.09
CA ARG A 91 -33.60 -2.23 14.61
C ARG A 91 -35.05 -1.85 14.68
N TRP A 92 -35.80 -2.22 13.68
CA TRP A 92 -37.25 -2.06 13.62
C TRP A 92 -37.94 -3.40 13.38
N GLN A 93 -39.16 -3.50 13.86
CA GLN A 93 -40.08 -4.54 13.46
C GLN A 93 -41.00 -3.96 12.36
N LEU A 94 -40.91 -4.50 11.16
CA LEU A 94 -41.73 -4.07 10.02
C LEU A 94 -42.79 -5.15 9.71
N GLY A 95 -43.91 -5.08 10.40
CA GLY A 95 -44.86 -6.19 10.42
C GLY A 95 -44.19 -7.43 11.04
N ALA A 96 -44.13 -8.54 10.30
CA ALA A 96 -43.44 -9.76 10.75
C ALA A 96 -41.94 -9.80 10.39
N HIS A 97 -41.44 -8.81 9.62
CA HIS A 97 -40.02 -8.73 9.21
C HIS A 97 -39.19 -7.95 10.20
N ARG A 98 -37.89 -8.24 10.28
CA ARG A 98 -36.92 -7.49 11.06
C ARG A 98 -36.01 -6.68 10.15
N LEU A 99 -35.95 -5.37 10.35
CA LEU A 99 -35.06 -4.46 9.66
C LEU A 99 -33.96 -3.99 10.60
N GLY A 100 -32.72 -4.13 10.21
CA GLY A 100 -31.55 -3.60 10.90
C GLY A 100 -30.89 -2.50 10.09
N LEU A 101 -30.39 -1.48 10.79
CA LEU A 101 -29.54 -0.41 10.27
C LEU A 101 -28.25 -0.38 11.06
N ILE A 102 -27.12 -0.37 10.35
CA ILE A 102 -25.80 -0.06 10.92
C ILE A 102 -25.23 1.12 10.14
N ALA A 103 -24.93 2.19 10.84
CA ALA A 103 -24.34 3.39 10.27
C ALA A 103 -23.08 3.78 11.03
N ALA A 104 -22.07 4.26 10.30
CA ALA A 104 -20.87 4.83 10.89
C ALA A 104 -20.39 6.00 10.04
N ALA A 105 -19.89 7.02 10.72
CA ALA A 105 -19.18 8.13 10.09
C ALA A 105 -17.93 8.45 10.90
N ASN A 106 -16.84 8.73 10.21
CA ASN A 106 -15.59 9.12 10.85
C ASN A 106 -14.88 10.22 10.07
N TYR A 107 -14.19 11.06 10.81
CA TYR A 107 -13.31 12.11 10.28
C TYR A 107 -12.00 12.06 11.05
N SER A 108 -10.89 12.15 10.33
CA SER A 108 -9.58 12.40 10.93
C SER A 108 -8.80 13.45 10.16
N ASN A 109 -8.01 14.24 10.90
CA ASN A 109 -7.05 15.19 10.37
C ASN A 109 -5.74 15.00 11.12
N GLU A 110 -4.73 14.51 10.44
CA GLU A 110 -3.48 14.05 11.02
C GLU A 110 -2.31 14.81 10.41
N TYR A 111 -1.34 15.19 11.26
CA TYR A 111 -0.12 15.90 10.90
C TYR A 111 1.10 15.05 11.20
N ARG A 112 2.04 14.99 10.25
CA ARG A 112 3.32 14.29 10.40
C ARG A 112 4.42 15.14 9.79
N THR A 113 5.42 15.44 10.60
CA THR A 113 6.62 16.18 10.22
C THR A 113 7.83 15.27 10.34
N TYR A 114 8.70 15.31 9.36
CA TYR A 114 9.98 14.65 9.35
C TYR A 114 11.03 15.70 9.00
N GLU A 115 11.69 16.23 10.01
CA GLU A 115 12.79 17.18 9.87
C GLU A 115 14.13 16.46 9.87
N ASP A 116 15.12 17.06 9.23
CA ASP A 116 16.47 16.50 9.09
C ASP A 116 16.47 15.05 8.55
N MET A 117 15.55 14.75 7.64
CA MET A 117 15.47 13.43 7.02
C MET A 117 16.61 13.27 6.02
N GLN A 118 17.62 12.48 6.37
CA GLN A 118 18.68 12.14 5.44
C GLN A 118 18.13 11.34 4.25
N ASN A 119 18.47 11.75 3.03
CA ASN A 119 18.01 11.14 1.80
C ASN A 119 19.14 11.12 0.76
N ASN A 120 19.78 9.98 0.60
CA ASN A 120 20.97 9.82 -0.22
C ASN A 120 20.72 8.86 -1.36
N LEU A 121 21.37 9.12 -2.50
CA LEU A 121 21.47 8.21 -3.62
C LEU A 121 22.96 7.88 -3.81
N PHE A 122 23.28 6.59 -3.83
CA PHE A 122 24.63 6.12 -4.01
C PHE A 122 24.86 5.60 -5.43
N GLY A 123 26.04 5.86 -5.96
CA GLY A 123 26.62 5.20 -7.11
C GLY A 123 27.40 3.94 -6.70
N VAL A 124 28.25 3.47 -7.59
CA VAL A 124 29.18 2.38 -7.33
C VAL A 124 30.23 2.84 -6.30
N TYR A 125 30.54 1.99 -5.32
CA TYR A 125 31.55 2.30 -4.32
C TYR A 125 32.93 2.53 -4.94
N ASP A 126 33.61 3.60 -4.58
CA ASP A 126 34.97 3.89 -5.04
C ASP A 126 35.98 3.09 -4.23
N VAL A 127 36.40 1.95 -4.77
CA VAL A 127 37.37 1.04 -4.15
C VAL A 127 38.76 1.65 -4.08
N ALA A 128 39.12 2.45 -5.10
CA ALA A 128 40.47 3.03 -5.17
C ALA A 128 40.73 4.06 -4.08
N ASN A 129 39.72 4.84 -3.74
CA ASN A 129 39.80 5.88 -2.71
C ASN A 129 39.13 5.48 -1.38
N ASP A 130 38.60 4.25 -1.28
CA ASP A 130 37.94 3.66 -0.10
C ASP A 130 36.81 4.55 0.45
N HIS A 131 35.95 5.09 -0.42
CA HIS A 131 34.81 5.91 -0.01
C HIS A 131 33.55 5.62 -0.82
N SER A 132 32.38 5.94 -0.21
CA SER A 132 31.09 5.87 -0.87
C SER A 132 30.97 6.98 -1.94
N ASN A 133 30.52 6.60 -3.13
CA ASN A 133 30.29 7.53 -4.23
C ASN A 133 28.83 8.00 -4.20
N TYR A 134 28.60 9.25 -3.85
CA TYR A 134 27.26 9.85 -3.81
C TYR A 134 26.84 10.35 -5.21
N LEU A 135 25.68 9.89 -5.68
CA LEU A 135 24.95 10.52 -6.78
C LEU A 135 24.08 11.67 -6.26
N ARG A 136 23.74 11.67 -5.00
CA ARG A 136 23.13 12.76 -4.25
C ARG A 136 23.30 12.53 -2.76
N HIS A 137 23.61 13.58 -2.05
CA HIS A 137 23.64 13.63 -0.59
C HIS A 137 22.78 14.79 -0.11
N SER A 138 21.61 14.51 0.43
CA SER A 138 20.64 15.56 0.79
C SER A 138 19.93 15.30 2.11
N VAL A 139 19.38 16.40 2.63
CA VAL A 139 18.50 16.44 3.79
C VAL A 139 17.16 17.00 3.37
N ASP A 140 16.08 16.31 3.77
CA ASP A 140 14.70 16.68 3.46
C ASP A 140 13.98 17.10 4.74
N ASP A 141 13.21 18.18 4.66
CA ASP A 141 12.16 18.52 5.61
C ASP A 141 10.81 18.26 4.96
N GLN A 142 10.02 17.36 5.55
CA GLN A 142 8.77 16.92 4.98
C GLN A 142 7.60 17.11 5.94
N TYR A 143 6.55 17.77 5.46
CA TYR A 143 5.35 18.13 6.21
C TYR A 143 4.12 17.49 5.56
N ASN A 144 3.45 16.59 6.27
CA ASN A 144 2.32 15.83 5.76
C ASN A 144 1.05 16.15 6.55
N ASN A 145 -0.01 16.57 5.87
CA ASN A 145 -1.35 16.69 6.41
C ASN A 145 -2.27 15.67 5.73
N ASN A 146 -2.73 14.69 6.48
CA ASN A 146 -3.61 13.64 6.01
C ASN A 146 -5.02 13.84 6.58
N ARG A 147 -6.03 13.96 5.72
CA ARG A 147 -7.42 14.00 6.12
C ARG A 147 -8.16 12.79 5.57
N ARG A 148 -9.05 12.26 6.39
CA ARG A 148 -9.89 11.12 6.01
C ARG A 148 -11.32 11.37 6.44
N ILE A 149 -12.25 11.09 5.51
CA ILE A 149 -13.68 10.98 5.77
C ILE A 149 -14.07 9.57 5.40
N GLY A 150 -14.73 8.85 6.32
CA GLY A 150 -15.29 7.54 6.08
C GLY A 150 -16.74 7.50 6.47
N ALA A 151 -17.56 6.82 5.69
CA ALA A 151 -18.96 6.57 6.00
C ALA A 151 -19.34 5.14 5.63
N MET A 152 -20.21 4.54 6.42
CA MET A 152 -20.80 3.23 6.18
C MET A 152 -22.29 3.30 6.48
N LEU A 153 -23.11 2.73 5.60
CA LEU A 153 -24.55 2.65 5.80
C LEU A 153 -25.06 1.31 5.27
N ASN A 154 -25.42 0.41 6.18
CA ASN A 154 -25.85 -0.94 5.86
C ASN A 154 -27.27 -1.18 6.37
N PHE A 155 -28.11 -1.72 5.51
CA PHE A 155 -29.46 -2.18 5.83
C PHE A 155 -29.52 -3.70 5.73
N THR A 156 -30.15 -4.35 6.66
CA THR A 156 -30.39 -5.80 6.66
C THR A 156 -31.89 -6.06 6.88
N LEU A 157 -32.51 -6.71 5.94
CA LEU A 157 -33.90 -7.16 6.03
C LEU A 157 -33.93 -8.68 6.22
N LEU A 158 -34.58 -9.15 7.27
CA LEU A 158 -34.72 -10.55 7.59
C LEU A 158 -36.21 -10.94 7.58
N SER A 159 -36.52 -12.01 6.87
CA SER A 159 -37.88 -12.57 6.82
C SER A 159 -38.35 -13.07 8.20
N PRO A 160 -39.67 -13.26 8.41
CA PRO A 160 -40.21 -13.76 9.67
C PRO A 160 -39.62 -15.11 10.09
N SER A 161 -39.42 -16.01 9.13
CA SER A 161 -38.79 -17.33 9.36
C SER A 161 -37.29 -17.25 9.64
N GLY A 162 -36.63 -16.12 9.32
CA GLY A 162 -35.17 -16.00 9.33
C GLY A 162 -34.46 -16.65 8.14
N ASN A 163 -35.20 -17.30 7.22
CA ASN A 163 -34.63 -18.07 6.12
C ASN A 163 -34.22 -17.21 4.91
N HIS A 164 -34.75 -16.00 4.81
CA HIS A 164 -34.43 -15.07 3.73
C HIS A 164 -33.86 -13.78 4.31
N LYS A 165 -32.64 -13.45 3.91
CA LYS A 165 -31.93 -12.27 4.34
C LYS A 165 -31.48 -11.46 3.12
N TYR A 166 -31.76 -10.17 3.14
CA TYR A 166 -31.28 -9.21 2.15
C TYR A 166 -30.44 -8.15 2.84
N GLU A 167 -29.33 -7.78 2.24
CA GLU A 167 -28.45 -6.75 2.79
C GLU A 167 -28.06 -5.77 1.68
N LEU A 168 -28.21 -4.48 1.98
CA LEU A 168 -27.67 -3.39 1.19
C LEU A 168 -26.51 -2.78 2.00
N LYS A 169 -25.30 -2.92 1.49
CA LYS A 169 -24.06 -2.47 2.13
C LYS A 169 -23.46 -1.33 1.33
N ASN A 170 -23.08 -0.26 2.02
CA ASN A 170 -22.43 0.89 1.41
C ASN A 170 -21.25 1.34 2.27
N ILE A 171 -20.10 1.49 1.65
CA ILE A 171 -18.88 2.02 2.27
C ILE A 171 -18.32 3.11 1.38
N PHE A 172 -18.08 4.26 1.97
CA PHE A 172 -17.48 5.42 1.32
C PHE A 172 -16.23 5.87 2.07
N ASN A 173 -15.17 6.18 1.36
CA ASN A 173 -13.96 6.77 1.91
C ASN A 173 -13.45 7.88 0.99
N HIS A 174 -13.08 9.00 1.60
CA HIS A 174 -12.38 10.08 0.92
C HIS A 174 -11.14 10.45 1.72
N LEU A 175 -9.98 10.37 1.08
CA LEU A 175 -8.68 10.66 1.68
C LEU A 175 -8.02 11.79 0.92
N THR A 176 -7.46 12.74 1.64
CA THR A 176 -6.60 13.77 1.08
C THR A 176 -5.24 13.73 1.77
N ASN A 177 -4.20 13.91 0.99
CA ASN A 177 -2.84 14.10 1.48
C ASN A 177 -2.28 15.38 0.89
N GLN A 178 -1.89 16.30 1.74
CA GLN A 178 -1.14 17.49 1.38
C GLN A 178 0.25 17.35 1.96
N ARG A 179 1.28 17.31 1.11
CA ARG A 179 2.68 17.15 1.48
C ARG A 179 3.51 18.27 0.87
N TYR A 180 4.28 18.94 1.71
CA TYR A 180 5.36 19.82 1.28
C TYR A 180 6.68 19.16 1.65
N THR A 181 7.61 19.07 0.73
CA THR A 181 8.97 18.58 0.97
C THR A 181 9.96 19.61 0.48
N TRP A 182 10.83 20.04 1.35
CA TRP A 182 12.01 20.85 1.05
C TRP A 182 13.23 19.94 1.08
N ARG A 183 14.10 20.06 0.10
CA ARG A 183 15.34 19.27 0.00
C ARG A 183 16.52 20.19 -0.26
N GLU A 184 17.58 20.01 0.50
CA GLU A 184 18.85 20.70 0.36
C GLU A 184 19.99 19.69 0.37
N GLY A 185 20.98 19.85 -0.53
CA GLY A 185 22.10 18.93 -0.57
C GLY A 185 23.09 19.19 -1.69
N VAL A 186 23.75 18.11 -2.12
CA VAL A 186 24.76 18.14 -3.16
C VAL A 186 24.50 17.04 -4.17
N SER A 187 24.55 17.34 -5.45
CA SER A 187 24.41 16.40 -6.57
C SER A 187 25.71 15.64 -6.85
N ALA A 188 25.63 14.70 -7.81
CA ALA A 188 26.78 13.92 -8.29
C ALA A 188 27.89 14.77 -8.90
N GLN A 189 27.56 15.94 -9.47
CA GLN A 189 28.52 16.89 -10.04
C GLN A 189 29.08 17.85 -9.00
N ALA A 190 28.84 17.60 -7.71
CA ALA A 190 29.19 18.46 -6.58
C ALA A 190 28.52 19.85 -6.62
N ASN A 191 27.44 20.01 -7.39
CA ASN A 191 26.61 21.21 -7.38
C ASN A 191 25.66 21.18 -6.18
N LEU A 192 25.31 22.35 -5.67
CA LEU A 192 24.27 22.45 -4.66
C LEU A 192 22.92 22.10 -5.27
N GLU A 193 22.20 21.24 -4.59
CA GLU A 193 20.82 20.89 -4.92
C GLU A 193 19.87 21.65 -3.99
N ASN A 194 18.89 22.34 -4.58
CA ASN A 194 17.81 22.98 -3.88
C ASN A 194 16.51 22.57 -4.57
N SER A 195 15.67 21.82 -3.88
CA SER A 195 14.50 21.19 -4.47
C SER A 195 13.30 21.29 -3.56
N ALA A 196 12.12 21.38 -4.15
CA ALA A 196 10.89 21.29 -3.38
C ALA A 196 9.80 20.57 -4.15
N GLU A 197 8.94 19.88 -3.42
CA GLU A 197 7.71 19.27 -3.92
C GLU A 197 6.50 19.80 -3.16
N TYR A 198 5.52 20.28 -3.91
CA TYR A 198 4.20 20.71 -3.46
C TYR A 198 3.20 19.67 -3.94
N TYR A 199 2.85 18.75 -3.09
CA TYR A 199 2.05 17.57 -3.43
C TYR A 199 0.70 17.62 -2.74
N TYR A 200 -0.39 17.68 -3.51
CA TYR A 200 -1.74 17.48 -3.01
C TYR A 200 -2.45 16.39 -3.80
N ARG A 201 -2.98 15.41 -3.10
CA ARG A 201 -3.70 14.29 -3.71
C ARG A 201 -4.98 14.00 -2.95
N SER A 202 -6.06 13.73 -3.69
CA SER A 202 -7.28 13.14 -3.16
C SER A 202 -7.50 11.73 -3.72
N ARG A 203 -8.13 10.91 -2.91
CA ARG A 203 -8.60 9.57 -3.28
C ARG A 203 -10.00 9.38 -2.77
N THR A 204 -10.89 8.95 -3.64
CA THR A 204 -12.26 8.58 -3.29
C THR A 204 -12.46 7.11 -3.61
N ALA A 205 -13.06 6.37 -2.68
CA ALA A 205 -13.46 4.99 -2.89
C ALA A 205 -14.89 4.79 -2.38
N TYR A 206 -15.73 4.23 -3.21
CA TYR A 206 -17.07 3.81 -2.87
C TYR A 206 -17.24 2.32 -3.19
N ASN A 207 -17.92 1.59 -2.34
CA ASN A 207 -18.33 0.22 -2.57
C ASN A 207 -19.78 0.05 -2.11
N GLY A 208 -20.64 -0.29 -3.06
CA GLY A 208 -22.05 -0.62 -2.84
C GLY A 208 -22.31 -2.08 -3.21
N GLN A 209 -23.01 -2.82 -2.34
CA GLN A 209 -23.32 -4.23 -2.59
C GLN A 209 -24.73 -4.55 -2.11
N LEU A 210 -25.51 -5.19 -2.97
CA LEU A 210 -26.77 -5.82 -2.61
C LEU A 210 -26.57 -7.33 -2.57
N THR A 211 -26.93 -7.96 -1.44
CA THR A 211 -26.77 -9.41 -1.26
C THR A 211 -28.09 -10.05 -0.85
N GLY A 212 -28.29 -11.28 -1.25
CA GLY A 212 -29.39 -12.12 -0.79
C GLY A 212 -28.87 -13.47 -0.30
N LYS A 213 -29.39 -13.93 0.83
CA LYS A 213 -29.12 -15.27 1.35
C LYS A 213 -30.44 -15.97 1.67
N HIS A 214 -30.61 -17.15 1.10
CA HIS A 214 -31.84 -17.94 1.19
C HIS A 214 -31.48 -19.34 1.65
N THR A 215 -32.10 -19.74 2.75
CA THR A 215 -31.90 -21.06 3.36
C THR A 215 -33.16 -21.88 3.17
N PHE A 216 -33.01 -23.02 2.53
CA PHE A 216 -34.07 -24.01 2.33
C PHE A 216 -33.69 -25.31 3.06
N THR A 217 -34.58 -26.29 3.08
CA THR A 217 -34.25 -27.60 3.67
C THR A 217 -33.16 -28.30 2.85
N GLY A 218 -31.94 -28.34 3.37
CA GLY A 218 -30.77 -28.95 2.73
C GLY A 218 -30.11 -28.13 1.63
N ASP A 219 -30.61 -26.92 1.32
CA ASP A 219 -30.07 -26.04 0.29
C ASP A 219 -29.87 -24.62 0.84
N GLN A 220 -28.81 -23.95 0.43
CA GLN A 220 -28.56 -22.53 0.68
C GLN A 220 -28.15 -21.85 -0.62
N LEU A 221 -28.88 -20.82 -0.98
CA LEU A 221 -28.58 -19.95 -2.13
C LEU A 221 -28.09 -18.60 -1.62
N ASP A 222 -26.91 -18.17 -2.08
CA ASP A 222 -26.34 -16.84 -1.82
C ASP A 222 -26.10 -16.16 -3.17
N TRP A 223 -26.43 -14.88 -3.27
CA TRP A 223 -26.10 -14.07 -4.43
C TRP A 223 -25.70 -12.67 -4.03
N SER A 224 -24.90 -12.01 -4.85
CA SER A 224 -24.61 -10.59 -4.69
C SER A 224 -24.42 -9.89 -6.02
N VAL A 225 -24.75 -8.58 -6.03
CA VAL A 225 -24.43 -7.64 -7.09
C VAL A 225 -23.72 -6.46 -6.45
N GLY A 226 -22.60 -6.05 -7.01
CA GLY A 226 -21.76 -5.01 -6.47
C GLY A 226 -21.36 -3.98 -7.52
N TYR A 227 -21.17 -2.75 -7.04
CA TYR A 227 -20.54 -1.66 -7.78
C TYR A 227 -19.51 -1.00 -6.89
N ALA A 228 -18.30 -0.83 -7.41
CA ALA A 228 -17.25 -0.06 -6.77
C ALA A 228 -16.74 1.04 -7.69
N TYR A 229 -16.40 2.17 -7.09
CA TYR A 229 -15.79 3.31 -7.75
C TYR A 229 -14.51 3.70 -6.99
N ALA A 230 -13.43 3.90 -7.72
CA ALA A 230 -12.19 4.44 -7.18
C ALA A 230 -11.70 5.58 -8.06
N ASN A 231 -11.39 6.71 -7.42
CA ASN A 231 -10.82 7.88 -8.07
C ASN A 231 -9.53 8.28 -7.36
N ARG A 232 -8.53 8.71 -8.13
CA ARG A 232 -7.34 9.39 -7.64
C ARG A 232 -7.15 10.66 -8.43
N HIS A 233 -7.12 11.78 -7.76
CA HIS A 233 -6.90 13.08 -8.38
C HIS A 233 -5.69 13.77 -7.74
N LEU A 234 -4.75 14.19 -8.58
CA LEU A 234 -3.56 14.95 -8.25
C LEU A 234 -3.61 16.27 -9.01
N PRO A 235 -4.35 17.29 -8.50
CA PRO A 235 -4.44 18.56 -9.14
C PRO A 235 -3.21 19.41 -8.81
N ASP A 236 -2.38 19.70 -9.80
CA ASP A 236 -1.29 20.64 -9.66
C ASP A 236 -0.19 20.21 -8.65
N ARG A 237 0.43 19.08 -8.90
CA ARG A 237 1.71 18.76 -8.26
C ARG A 237 2.77 19.68 -8.82
N ARG A 238 3.36 20.50 -7.98
CA ARG A 238 4.42 21.42 -8.37
C ARG A 238 5.74 20.95 -7.81
N ARG A 239 6.78 21.05 -8.60
CA ARG A 239 8.14 20.72 -8.16
C ARG A 239 9.15 21.62 -8.85
N TYR A 240 10.24 21.85 -8.16
CA TYR A 240 11.47 22.31 -8.79
C TYR A 240 12.63 21.48 -8.26
N LEU A 241 13.55 21.19 -9.15
CA LEU A 241 14.83 20.54 -8.88
C LEU A 241 15.88 21.43 -9.53
N VAL A 242 16.60 22.18 -8.70
CA VAL A 242 17.61 23.14 -9.12
C VAL A 242 18.97 22.60 -8.67
N ASP A 243 19.77 22.22 -9.65
CA ASP A 243 21.15 21.73 -9.48
C ASP A 243 22.08 22.84 -9.95
N ASP A 244 22.55 23.71 -9.02
CA ASP A 244 23.23 24.93 -9.37
C ASP A 244 24.61 25.08 -8.72
N ALA A 245 25.51 25.65 -9.54
CA ALA A 245 26.71 26.28 -8.99
C ALA A 245 26.29 27.57 -8.24
N ILE A 246 26.80 27.76 -7.02
CA ILE A 246 26.69 29.04 -6.35
C ILE A 246 27.60 30.04 -7.05
N GLU A 247 27.01 31.03 -7.67
CA GLU A 247 27.71 32.18 -8.19
C GLU A 247 27.53 33.35 -7.20
N ASN A 248 28.59 33.82 -6.59
CA ASN A 248 28.60 34.92 -5.60
C ASN A 248 27.68 34.67 -4.36
N GLY A 249 27.56 33.41 -3.92
CA GLY A 249 26.75 33.04 -2.75
C GLY A 249 25.24 32.95 -3.02
N GLN A 250 24.82 32.99 -4.30
CA GLN A 250 23.43 32.88 -4.73
C GLN A 250 23.25 31.71 -5.68
N MET A 251 22.10 31.07 -5.63
CA MET A 251 21.76 30.02 -6.56
C MET A 251 21.50 30.61 -7.95
N ALA A 252 22.16 30.08 -8.96
CA ALA A 252 21.99 30.48 -10.34
C ALA A 252 21.05 29.52 -11.08
N LEU A 253 20.02 30.03 -11.73
CA LEU A 253 19.21 29.24 -12.66
C LEU A 253 20.07 28.85 -13.87
N THR A 254 20.24 27.57 -14.11
CA THR A 254 20.96 27.00 -15.27
C THR A 254 19.99 26.34 -16.24
N THR A 255 20.49 26.04 -17.46
CA THR A 255 19.71 25.37 -18.52
C THR A 255 19.50 23.91 -18.23
N GLY A 256 19.01 23.40 -17.32
CA GLY A 256 18.84 21.98 -16.99
C GLY A 256 17.97 21.81 -15.76
N ASN A 257 17.52 22.94 -15.24
CA ASN A 257 16.66 22.93 -14.08
C ASN A 257 15.29 22.36 -14.43
N ASP A 258 14.80 21.47 -13.60
CA ASP A 258 13.48 20.87 -13.76
C ASP A 258 12.49 21.62 -12.87
N ILE A 259 11.72 22.52 -13.47
CA ILE A 259 10.61 23.21 -12.81
C ILE A 259 9.34 22.81 -13.54
N SER A 260 8.46 22.12 -12.85
CA SER A 260 7.29 21.50 -13.50
C SER A 260 6.01 21.57 -12.64
N ARG A 261 4.89 21.41 -13.35
CA ARG A 261 3.56 21.23 -12.78
C ARG A 261 2.89 20.03 -13.44
N GLU A 262 2.27 19.18 -12.65
CA GLU A 262 1.66 17.94 -13.12
C GLU A 262 0.21 17.84 -12.62
N TRP A 263 -0.68 17.43 -13.52
CA TRP A 263 -2.06 17.03 -13.22
C TRP A 263 -2.25 15.58 -13.61
N THR A 264 -2.75 14.76 -12.69
CA THR A 264 -3.13 13.40 -13.00
C THR A 264 -4.48 13.05 -12.42
N GLN A 265 -5.24 12.28 -13.17
CA GLN A 265 -6.52 11.75 -12.77
C GLN A 265 -6.61 10.27 -13.15
N LEU A 266 -7.12 9.46 -12.24
CA LEU A 266 -7.46 8.07 -12.46
C LEU A 266 -8.89 7.86 -12.01
N ASP A 267 -9.68 7.26 -12.88
CA ASP A 267 -11.05 6.82 -12.59
C ASP A 267 -11.18 5.34 -12.89
N GLU A 268 -11.77 4.61 -11.96
CA GLU A 268 -12.01 3.18 -12.07
C GLU A 268 -13.41 2.82 -11.62
N HIS A 269 -14.10 2.02 -12.44
CA HIS A 269 -15.43 1.47 -12.15
C HIS A 269 -15.36 -0.04 -12.20
N ILE A 270 -15.95 -0.70 -11.20
CA ILE A 270 -15.98 -2.16 -11.08
C ILE A 270 -17.42 -2.59 -10.85
N PHE A 271 -17.92 -3.45 -11.71
CA PHE A 271 -19.21 -4.12 -11.59
C PHE A 271 -18.96 -5.60 -11.33
N SER A 272 -19.61 -6.16 -10.34
CA SER A 272 -19.46 -7.57 -9.99
C SER A 272 -20.79 -8.23 -9.67
N ALA A 273 -20.87 -9.52 -9.96
CA ALA A 273 -22.01 -10.34 -9.59
C ALA A 273 -21.54 -11.75 -9.24
N ASN A 274 -22.16 -12.36 -8.26
CA ASN A 274 -21.96 -13.77 -7.97
C ASN A 274 -23.26 -14.48 -7.57
N VAL A 275 -23.26 -15.78 -7.77
CA VAL A 275 -24.30 -16.68 -7.29
C VAL A 275 -23.65 -17.96 -6.80
N ASN A 276 -24.03 -18.42 -5.63
CA ASN A 276 -23.51 -19.62 -5.00
C ASN A 276 -24.67 -20.47 -4.48
N ASN A 277 -24.56 -21.77 -4.63
CA ASN A 277 -25.47 -22.73 -4.01
C ASN A 277 -24.68 -23.74 -3.20
N LYS A 278 -25.13 -23.99 -1.98
CA LYS A 278 -24.61 -25.07 -1.12
C LYS A 278 -25.73 -26.09 -0.90
N LYS A 279 -25.48 -27.33 -1.28
CA LYS A 279 -26.39 -28.45 -1.13
C LYS A 279 -25.84 -29.47 -0.16
N GLU A 280 -26.60 -29.79 0.87
CA GLU A 280 -26.31 -30.89 1.77
C GLU A 280 -26.86 -32.19 1.19
N LEU A 281 -25.99 -33.22 1.12
CA LEU A 281 -26.38 -34.54 0.67
C LEU A 281 -26.49 -35.44 1.89
N LYS A 282 -27.54 -36.24 1.98
CA LYS A 282 -27.78 -37.12 3.12
C LYS A 282 -27.67 -38.59 2.68
N PHE A 283 -26.64 -39.26 3.15
CA PHE A 283 -26.42 -40.71 2.94
C PHE A 283 -26.34 -41.40 4.28
N ASN A 284 -27.50 -41.76 4.87
CA ASN A 284 -27.58 -42.29 6.21
C ASN A 284 -26.92 -41.39 7.26
N ALA A 285 -25.86 -41.86 7.90
CA ALA A 285 -25.08 -41.11 8.90
C ALA A 285 -24.03 -40.18 8.30
N TRP A 286 -23.79 -40.21 6.96
CA TRP A 286 -22.81 -39.37 6.29
C TRP A 286 -23.49 -38.20 5.57
N THR A 287 -23.06 -36.96 5.89
CA THR A 287 -23.67 -35.76 5.40
C THR A 287 -22.63 -34.86 4.68
N PRO A 288 -22.19 -35.25 3.48
CA PRO A 288 -21.32 -34.37 2.70
C PRO A 288 -22.11 -33.15 2.14
N SER A 289 -21.40 -32.09 1.78
CA SER A 289 -22.02 -30.97 1.09
C SER A 289 -21.24 -30.59 -0.16
N LEU A 290 -21.97 -30.20 -1.20
CA LEU A 290 -21.43 -29.62 -2.40
C LEU A 290 -21.74 -28.11 -2.40
N LYS A 291 -20.75 -27.30 -2.76
CA LYS A 291 -20.92 -25.88 -3.01
C LYS A 291 -20.40 -25.56 -4.39
N PHE A 292 -21.22 -24.90 -5.20
CA PHE A 292 -20.86 -24.47 -6.53
C PHE A 292 -21.38 -23.07 -6.78
N GLY A 293 -20.74 -22.36 -7.69
CA GLY A 293 -21.14 -20.99 -8.00
C GLY A 293 -20.44 -20.42 -9.20
N ALA A 294 -20.88 -19.24 -9.56
CA ALA A 294 -20.31 -18.44 -10.63
C ALA A 294 -20.05 -17.02 -10.14
N TYR A 295 -19.03 -16.39 -10.72
CA TYR A 295 -18.63 -15.01 -10.47
C TYR A 295 -18.35 -14.32 -11.79
N GLY A 296 -18.76 -13.07 -11.91
CA GLY A 296 -18.41 -12.19 -13.02
C GLY A 296 -18.00 -10.82 -12.53
N GLU A 297 -16.98 -10.24 -13.15
CA GLU A 297 -16.50 -8.88 -12.88
C GLU A 297 -16.17 -8.18 -14.19
N TYR A 298 -16.56 -6.92 -14.28
CA TYR A 298 -16.16 -6.02 -15.34
C TYR A 298 -15.57 -4.75 -14.71
N ARG A 299 -14.32 -4.44 -15.04
CA ARG A 299 -13.58 -3.29 -14.55
C ARG A 299 -13.19 -2.40 -15.71
N THR A 300 -13.39 -1.09 -15.56
CA THR A 300 -12.87 -0.08 -16.49
C THR A 300 -11.93 0.85 -15.74
N ARG A 301 -10.87 1.27 -16.40
CA ARG A 301 -9.91 2.26 -15.86
C ARG A 301 -9.54 3.26 -16.93
N GLU A 302 -9.50 4.53 -16.54
CA GLU A 302 -8.96 5.62 -17.34
C GLU A 302 -7.91 6.39 -16.51
N TYR A 303 -6.76 6.62 -17.09
CA TYR A 303 -5.69 7.44 -16.51
C TYR A 303 -5.27 8.52 -17.47
N LYS A 304 -5.30 9.77 -16.99
CA LYS A 304 -4.91 10.98 -17.72
C LYS A 304 -3.84 11.73 -16.95
N ALA A 305 -2.87 12.25 -17.70
CA ALA A 305 -1.79 13.09 -17.17
C ALA A 305 -1.52 14.27 -18.10
N ARG A 306 -1.26 15.42 -17.51
CA ARG A 306 -0.75 16.61 -18.20
C ARG A 306 0.43 17.16 -17.41
N GLU A 307 1.48 17.54 -18.11
CA GLU A 307 2.69 18.10 -17.52
C GLU A 307 3.02 19.44 -18.18
N PHE A 308 3.40 20.41 -17.38
CA PHE A 308 3.84 21.73 -17.82
C PHE A 308 5.22 21.97 -17.23
N ILE A 309 6.12 22.49 -18.08
CA ILE A 309 7.48 22.82 -17.71
C ILE A 309 7.72 24.30 -17.83
N TYR A 310 8.55 24.84 -16.96
CA TYR A 310 9.02 26.20 -17.04
C TYR A 310 10.34 26.20 -17.81
N ASN A 311 10.41 27.00 -18.84
CA ASN A 311 11.54 27.09 -19.73
C ASN A 311 11.93 28.54 -19.99
N TRP A 312 13.16 28.76 -20.39
CA TRP A 312 13.64 30.08 -20.89
C TRP A 312 14.58 29.87 -22.05
N ASP A 313 14.67 30.84 -22.92
CA ASP A 313 15.57 30.79 -24.07
C ASP A 313 17.03 31.00 -23.62
N ALA A 314 17.73 29.94 -23.37
CA ALA A 314 19.12 29.95 -22.97
C ALA A 314 20.07 30.39 -24.10
N SER A 315 19.67 30.24 -25.36
CA SER A 315 20.50 30.61 -26.51
C SER A 315 20.75 32.11 -26.63
N ASN A 316 19.81 32.90 -26.11
CA ASN A 316 19.89 34.35 -26.13
C ASN A 316 20.39 34.99 -24.83
N ASN A 317 20.74 34.20 -23.83
CA ASN A 317 21.19 34.65 -22.50
C ASN A 317 20.23 35.65 -21.84
N SER A 318 18.94 35.55 -22.12
CA SER A 318 17.95 36.62 -22.01
C SER A 318 17.04 36.53 -20.80
N LEU A 319 17.41 35.78 -19.75
CA LEU A 319 16.72 35.91 -18.48
C LEU A 319 16.89 37.40 -18.00
N PRO A 320 15.80 38.04 -17.55
CA PRO A 320 15.91 39.37 -17.00
C PRO A 320 16.94 39.49 -15.88
N ALA A 321 17.65 40.60 -15.83
CA ALA A 321 18.59 40.85 -14.74
C ALA A 321 17.87 40.71 -13.38
N GLY A 322 18.44 39.97 -12.47
CA GLY A 322 17.88 39.73 -11.16
C GLY A 322 17.11 38.40 -10.99
N PHE A 323 16.71 37.70 -12.05
CA PHE A 323 16.02 36.41 -11.91
C PHE A 323 16.87 35.38 -11.17
N ARG A 324 18.19 35.35 -11.42
CA ARG A 324 19.14 34.47 -10.76
C ARG A 324 19.38 34.78 -9.28
N GLN A 325 18.90 35.91 -8.80
CA GLN A 325 19.04 36.37 -7.42
C GLN A 325 17.76 36.23 -6.60
N MET A 326 16.67 35.82 -7.22
CA MET A 326 15.40 35.54 -6.54
C MET A 326 15.37 34.12 -6.04
N ASP A 327 14.79 33.91 -4.87
CA ASP A 327 14.40 32.57 -4.45
C ASP A 327 13.31 32.02 -5.38
N ILE A 328 13.35 30.73 -5.64
CA ILE A 328 12.49 30.09 -6.63
C ILE A 328 10.99 30.29 -6.34
N PRO A 329 10.48 30.13 -5.11
CA PRO A 329 9.09 30.44 -4.80
C PRO A 329 8.65 31.86 -5.14
N THR A 330 9.46 32.85 -4.81
CA THR A 330 9.19 34.27 -5.14
C THR A 330 9.20 34.51 -6.65
N LEU A 331 10.20 33.95 -7.35
CA LEU A 331 10.32 34.08 -8.80
C LEU A 331 9.08 33.52 -9.52
N LEU A 332 8.63 32.31 -9.11
CA LEU A 332 7.52 31.61 -9.75
C LEU A 332 6.14 32.13 -9.33
N SER A 333 6.04 32.80 -8.19
CA SER A 333 4.76 33.34 -7.71
C SER A 333 4.36 34.67 -8.37
N ASP A 334 5.30 35.37 -8.96
CA ASP A 334 5.03 36.64 -9.64
C ASP A 334 4.72 36.38 -11.13
N GLU A 335 3.47 36.61 -11.53
CA GLU A 335 3.03 36.46 -12.92
C GLU A 335 3.78 37.41 -13.88
N ALA A 336 4.30 38.53 -13.37
CA ALA A 336 5.12 39.44 -14.15
C ALA A 336 6.45 38.80 -14.64
N ASN A 337 6.89 37.72 -14.03
CA ASN A 337 8.08 36.97 -14.41
C ASN A 337 7.81 35.91 -15.49
N LEU A 338 6.56 35.71 -15.90
CA LEU A 338 6.15 34.72 -16.90
C LEU A 338 5.96 35.37 -18.29
N GLY A 339 6.19 34.59 -19.34
CA GLY A 339 5.93 34.97 -20.73
C GLY A 339 7.17 35.10 -21.60
N ALA A 340 6.99 35.59 -22.83
CA ALA A 340 8.05 35.71 -23.83
C ALA A 340 9.22 36.60 -23.34
N GLY A 341 10.43 36.08 -23.46
CA GLY A 341 11.66 36.75 -22.97
C GLY A 341 11.85 36.66 -21.44
N LYS A 342 11.03 35.86 -20.75
CA LYS A 342 11.07 35.58 -19.32
C LYS A 342 10.97 34.08 -19.13
N LEU A 343 10.37 33.61 -18.02
CA LEU A 343 10.02 32.18 -17.85
C LEU A 343 8.80 31.87 -18.71
N ASP A 344 8.96 31.08 -19.72
CA ASP A 344 7.88 30.56 -20.54
C ASP A 344 7.39 29.23 -20.00
N VAL A 345 6.07 29.04 -19.97
CA VAL A 345 5.48 27.82 -19.44
C VAL A 345 4.81 27.05 -20.55
N LEU A 346 5.34 25.89 -20.84
CA LEU A 346 4.95 25.07 -21.98
C LEU A 346 4.30 23.77 -21.51
N GLU A 347 3.22 23.35 -22.16
CA GLU A 347 2.71 22.01 -21.96
C GLU A 347 3.64 21.01 -22.67
N GLN A 348 4.20 20.11 -21.87
CA GLN A 348 4.95 18.98 -22.39
C GLN A 348 3.98 17.84 -22.69
N VAL A 349 3.53 17.76 -23.92
CA VAL A 349 2.60 16.72 -24.35
C VAL A 349 3.32 15.37 -24.35
N ARG A 350 2.85 14.48 -23.46
CA ARG A 350 3.34 13.10 -23.38
C ARG A 350 2.17 12.12 -23.47
N TRP A 351 1.75 11.82 -24.70
CA TRP A 351 0.64 10.89 -24.95
C TRP A 351 0.83 9.53 -24.28
N ARG A 352 2.06 9.05 -24.19
CA ARG A 352 2.43 7.80 -23.53
C ARG A 352 1.99 7.75 -22.06
N ASN A 353 1.89 8.89 -21.39
CA ASN A 353 1.46 8.96 -20.00
C ASN A 353 -0.06 8.81 -19.80
N ASN A 354 -0.81 8.65 -20.88
CA ASN A 354 -2.25 8.44 -20.84
C ASN A 354 -2.58 7.02 -21.28
N TYR A 355 -3.44 6.35 -20.54
CA TYR A 355 -3.94 5.02 -20.90
C TYR A 355 -5.37 4.81 -20.41
N SER A 356 -6.06 3.92 -21.06
CA SER A 356 -7.34 3.39 -20.63
C SER A 356 -7.35 1.86 -20.77
N GLY A 357 -8.31 1.22 -20.17
CA GLY A 357 -8.45 -0.22 -20.32
C GLY A 357 -9.66 -0.76 -19.61
N HIS A 358 -9.93 -2.00 -19.88
CA HIS A 358 -10.97 -2.75 -19.20
C HIS A 358 -10.50 -4.19 -18.93
N ASN A 359 -11.07 -4.78 -17.92
CA ASN A 359 -10.81 -6.17 -17.56
C ASN A 359 -12.13 -6.91 -17.37
N THR A 360 -12.26 -8.05 -17.99
CA THR A 360 -13.38 -8.96 -17.83
C THR A 360 -12.90 -10.24 -17.16
N LEU A 361 -13.49 -10.57 -16.02
CA LEU A 361 -13.23 -11.80 -15.28
C LEU A 361 -14.51 -12.61 -15.17
N GLY A 362 -14.49 -13.83 -15.70
CA GLY A 362 -15.54 -14.83 -15.50
C GLY A 362 -15.00 -16.03 -14.74
N ALA A 363 -15.73 -16.53 -13.76
CA ALA A 363 -15.28 -17.68 -12.97
C ALA A 363 -16.44 -18.62 -12.62
N GLY A 364 -16.11 -19.90 -12.53
CA GLY A 364 -16.99 -20.94 -11.98
C GLY A 364 -16.22 -21.86 -11.04
N TYR A 365 -16.88 -22.36 -10.03
CA TYR A 365 -16.23 -23.27 -9.08
C TYR A 365 -17.15 -24.38 -8.57
N LEU A 366 -16.53 -25.47 -8.13
CA LEU A 366 -17.15 -26.58 -7.42
C LEU A 366 -16.28 -26.95 -6.22
N THR A 367 -16.89 -27.11 -5.05
CA THR A 367 -16.23 -27.52 -3.80
C THR A 367 -17.07 -28.59 -3.12
N ALA A 368 -16.41 -29.65 -2.66
CA ALA A 368 -17.00 -30.73 -1.88
C ALA A 368 -16.46 -30.69 -0.45
N SER A 369 -17.34 -30.69 0.54
CA SER A 369 -17.01 -30.87 1.96
C SER A 369 -17.39 -32.28 2.39
N LEU A 370 -16.40 -33.06 2.77
CA LEU A 370 -16.49 -34.49 3.03
C LEU A 370 -16.11 -34.79 4.47
N PRO A 371 -17.09 -34.96 5.39
CA PRO A 371 -16.81 -35.33 6.79
C PRO A 371 -16.66 -36.87 6.91
N PHE A 372 -15.51 -37.31 7.42
CA PHE A 372 -15.19 -38.70 7.68
C PHE A 372 -14.82 -38.90 9.17
N GLY A 373 -15.77 -38.78 10.07
CA GLY A 373 -15.52 -38.85 11.52
C GLY A 373 -14.54 -37.75 11.96
N PRO A 374 -13.32 -38.09 12.42
CA PRO A 374 -12.33 -37.13 12.86
C PRO A 374 -11.67 -36.36 11.70
N LEU A 375 -11.75 -36.90 10.48
CA LEU A 375 -11.20 -36.27 9.27
C LEU A 375 -12.28 -35.48 8.53
N SER A 376 -12.00 -34.21 8.24
CA SER A 376 -12.81 -33.38 7.36
C SER A 376 -11.98 -32.93 6.17
N ILE A 377 -12.45 -33.20 4.97
CA ILE A 377 -11.80 -32.80 3.72
C ILE A 377 -12.68 -31.76 3.01
N LEU A 378 -12.06 -30.68 2.57
CA LEU A 378 -12.66 -29.70 1.69
C LEU A 378 -11.81 -29.62 0.42
N ALA A 379 -12.34 -30.15 -0.69
CA ALA A 379 -11.66 -30.18 -1.97
C ALA A 379 -12.48 -29.44 -3.02
N GLY A 380 -11.83 -28.70 -3.89
CA GLY A 380 -12.53 -27.94 -4.92
C GLY A 380 -11.63 -27.52 -6.07
N VAL A 381 -12.26 -27.07 -7.11
CA VAL A 381 -11.60 -26.49 -8.28
C VAL A 381 -12.37 -25.23 -8.71
N ARG A 382 -11.62 -24.22 -9.10
CA ARG A 382 -12.11 -23.00 -9.68
C ARG A 382 -11.49 -22.81 -11.06
N PHE A 383 -12.31 -22.44 -12.04
CA PHE A 383 -11.86 -21.97 -13.34
C PHE A 383 -12.03 -20.46 -13.38
N GLU A 384 -11.04 -19.74 -13.90
CA GLU A 384 -11.14 -18.32 -14.21
C GLU A 384 -10.71 -18.06 -15.66
N HIS A 385 -11.54 -17.31 -16.36
CA HIS A 385 -11.22 -16.64 -17.61
C HIS A 385 -11.04 -15.17 -17.33
N ASN A 386 -9.87 -14.63 -17.63
CA ASN A 386 -9.56 -13.21 -17.47
C ASN A 386 -9.05 -12.63 -18.80
N ASP A 387 -9.61 -11.53 -19.22
CA ASP A 387 -9.13 -10.75 -20.37
C ASP A 387 -9.02 -9.28 -19.99
N MET A 388 -7.80 -8.82 -19.81
CA MET A 388 -7.48 -7.41 -19.58
C MET A 388 -6.99 -6.79 -20.88
N GLU A 389 -7.71 -5.81 -21.40
CA GLU A 389 -7.28 -4.98 -22.52
C GLU A 389 -6.74 -3.66 -22.01
N LEU A 390 -5.50 -3.34 -22.40
CA LEU A 390 -4.87 -2.05 -22.18
C LEU A 390 -4.79 -1.30 -23.51
N ILE A 391 -5.28 -0.08 -23.54
CA ILE A 391 -5.15 0.88 -24.64
C ILE A 391 -4.19 1.97 -24.19
N SER A 392 -3.02 2.02 -24.77
CA SER A 392 -1.98 2.99 -24.42
C SER A 392 -1.29 3.55 -25.64
N ASN A 393 -0.66 4.72 -25.50
CA ASN A 393 0.11 5.33 -26.57
C ASN A 393 1.56 4.83 -26.52
N THR A 394 2.13 4.59 -27.69
CA THR A 394 3.51 4.12 -27.83
C THR A 394 4.51 5.26 -28.00
N ARG A 395 4.04 6.46 -28.36
CA ARG A 395 4.85 7.66 -28.59
C ARG A 395 4.42 8.82 -27.71
N ASP A 396 5.35 9.72 -27.43
CA ASP A 396 5.09 10.92 -26.61
C ASP A 396 4.44 12.03 -27.41
N ASN A 397 4.94 12.33 -28.60
CA ASN A 397 4.62 13.54 -29.35
C ASN A 397 3.38 13.45 -30.23
N GLU A 398 2.83 12.26 -30.41
CA GLU A 398 1.64 12.03 -31.23
C GLU A 398 0.76 10.94 -30.61
N ARG A 399 -0.54 11.06 -30.87
CA ARG A 399 -1.48 10.03 -30.47
C ARG A 399 -1.24 8.76 -31.29
N SER A 400 -0.79 7.71 -30.64
CA SER A 400 -0.40 6.44 -31.24
C SER A 400 -0.95 5.28 -30.42
N GLU A 401 -2.28 5.26 -30.29
CA GLU A 401 -3.00 4.25 -29.50
C GLU A 401 -2.74 2.84 -30.03
N SER A 402 -2.41 1.95 -29.13
CA SER A 402 -2.24 0.53 -29.37
C SER A 402 -2.98 -0.25 -28.30
N SER A 403 -3.75 -1.24 -28.72
CA SER A 403 -4.45 -2.16 -27.83
C SER A 403 -3.62 -3.43 -27.62
N ARG A 404 -3.56 -3.89 -26.38
CA ARG A 404 -2.94 -5.15 -26.00
C ARG A 404 -3.79 -5.91 -25.01
N HIS A 405 -3.96 -7.20 -25.25
CA HIS A 405 -4.68 -8.12 -24.39
C HIS A 405 -3.74 -8.97 -23.55
N TYR A 406 -4.10 -9.12 -22.27
CA TYR A 406 -3.47 -10.02 -21.30
C TYR A 406 -4.52 -11.04 -20.87
N ARG A 407 -4.44 -12.26 -21.43
CA ARG A 407 -5.43 -13.31 -21.24
C ARG A 407 -4.89 -14.45 -20.43
N ASP A 408 -5.69 -14.91 -19.49
CA ASP A 408 -5.42 -16.08 -18.68
C ASP A 408 -6.68 -16.95 -18.60
N ASP A 409 -6.50 -18.24 -18.90
CA ASP A 409 -7.49 -19.29 -18.74
C ASP A 409 -6.88 -20.36 -17.85
N ASP A 410 -7.25 -20.37 -16.57
CA ASP A 410 -6.57 -21.19 -15.58
C ASP A 410 -7.52 -21.95 -14.68
N LEU A 411 -7.06 -23.15 -14.26
CA LEU A 411 -7.68 -23.95 -13.22
C LEU A 411 -6.92 -23.83 -11.90
N PHE A 412 -7.69 -23.55 -10.85
CA PHE A 412 -7.18 -23.35 -9.49
C PHE A 412 -7.72 -24.45 -8.54
N PRO A 413 -7.03 -25.58 -8.43
CA PRO A 413 -7.38 -26.61 -7.46
C PRO A 413 -7.10 -26.14 -6.04
N SER A 414 -7.96 -26.54 -5.10
CA SER A 414 -7.78 -26.32 -3.67
C SER A 414 -8.11 -27.58 -2.88
N PHE A 415 -7.32 -27.85 -1.87
CA PHE A 415 -7.49 -28.99 -0.98
C PHE A 415 -7.17 -28.58 0.45
N ASN A 416 -8.09 -28.85 1.38
CA ASN A 416 -7.90 -28.62 2.81
C ASN A 416 -8.36 -29.86 3.56
N ALA A 417 -7.49 -30.44 4.37
CA ALA A 417 -7.79 -31.54 5.25
C ALA A 417 -7.60 -31.11 6.71
N THR A 418 -8.54 -31.46 7.57
CA THR A 418 -8.45 -31.23 9.00
C THR A 418 -8.68 -32.56 9.69
N TYR A 419 -7.71 -33.05 10.48
CA TYR A 419 -7.83 -34.20 11.30
C TYR A 419 -7.87 -33.80 12.79
N LYS A 420 -8.97 -34.09 13.46
CA LYS A 420 -9.14 -33.87 14.89
C LYS A 420 -8.73 -35.12 15.65
N PHE A 421 -7.63 -35.07 16.38
CA PHE A 421 -7.23 -36.18 17.29
C PHE A 421 -8.19 -36.28 18.46
N ASN A 422 -8.63 -35.14 18.96
CA ASN A 422 -9.64 -34.96 20.01
C ASN A 422 -10.13 -33.47 19.97
N ASP A 423 -10.90 -33.06 20.96
CA ASP A 423 -11.45 -31.69 21.04
C ASP A 423 -10.39 -30.59 21.22
N GLN A 424 -9.19 -30.96 21.68
CA GLN A 424 -8.10 -30.03 21.95
C GLN A 424 -7.03 -30.00 20.84
N HIS A 425 -6.86 -31.09 20.10
CA HIS A 425 -5.74 -31.27 19.17
C HIS A 425 -6.22 -31.52 17.75
N GLN A 426 -5.73 -30.76 16.82
CA GLN A 426 -6.00 -30.98 15.39
C GLN A 426 -4.78 -30.66 14.51
N LEU A 427 -4.72 -31.36 13.39
CA LEU A 427 -3.76 -31.14 12.32
C LEU A 427 -4.51 -30.68 11.07
N ARG A 428 -3.98 -29.68 10.40
CA ARG A 428 -4.50 -29.18 9.12
C ARG A 428 -3.41 -29.25 8.07
N ALA A 429 -3.77 -29.73 6.89
CA ALA A 429 -2.95 -29.67 5.70
C ALA A 429 -3.75 -29.00 4.60
N SER A 430 -3.11 -28.12 3.83
CA SER A 430 -3.75 -27.47 2.70
C SER A 430 -2.81 -27.32 1.51
N TYR A 431 -3.41 -27.36 0.33
CA TYR A 431 -2.80 -27.04 -0.94
C TYR A 431 -3.76 -26.16 -1.74
N GLY A 432 -3.22 -25.19 -2.47
CA GLY A 432 -4.01 -24.42 -3.43
C GLY A 432 -3.13 -23.67 -4.40
N ARG A 433 -3.59 -23.64 -5.65
CA ARG A 433 -3.00 -22.81 -6.69
C ARG A 433 -3.69 -21.45 -6.73
N THR A 434 -2.89 -20.40 -6.88
CA THR A 434 -3.33 -19.00 -7.02
C THR A 434 -2.57 -18.32 -8.13
N ILE A 435 -2.95 -17.10 -8.47
CA ILE A 435 -2.35 -16.32 -9.53
C ILE A 435 -2.08 -14.88 -9.02
N ASN A 436 -1.09 -14.22 -9.58
CA ASN A 436 -0.90 -12.78 -9.48
C ASN A 436 -0.81 -12.22 -10.89
N ARG A 437 -1.85 -11.50 -11.28
CA ARG A 437 -1.95 -10.86 -12.58
C ARG A 437 -1.31 -9.48 -12.54
N PRO A 438 -0.65 -9.04 -13.63
CA PRO A 438 -0.14 -7.68 -13.70
C PRO A 438 -1.30 -6.67 -13.65
N GLU A 439 -1.07 -5.54 -12.98
CA GLU A 439 -2.01 -4.43 -12.93
C GLU A 439 -1.85 -3.51 -14.15
N PHE A 440 -2.91 -2.77 -14.51
CA PHE A 440 -2.88 -1.82 -15.64
C PHE A 440 -1.65 -0.92 -15.66
N ARG A 441 -1.24 -0.42 -14.50
CA ARG A 441 -0.08 0.45 -14.37
C ARG A 441 1.24 -0.26 -14.62
N GLU A 442 1.35 -1.51 -14.21
CA GLU A 442 2.57 -2.31 -14.38
C GLU A 442 2.83 -2.64 -15.85
N VAL A 443 1.77 -2.78 -16.64
CA VAL A 443 1.85 -3.05 -18.08
C VAL A 443 1.72 -1.81 -18.96
N SER A 444 1.41 -0.64 -18.39
CA SER A 444 1.32 0.59 -19.18
C SER A 444 2.69 1.14 -19.54
N SER A 445 2.79 1.81 -20.68
CA SER A 445 4.01 2.52 -21.09
C SER A 445 4.22 3.86 -20.36
N SER A 446 3.29 4.25 -19.48
CA SER A 446 3.34 5.53 -18.77
C SER A 446 4.53 5.63 -17.84
N VAL A 447 5.12 6.82 -17.80
CA VAL A 447 6.26 7.16 -16.93
C VAL A 447 5.82 8.20 -15.92
N TYR A 448 6.21 8.05 -14.67
CA TYR A 448 6.05 9.08 -13.64
C TYR A 448 7.32 9.21 -12.81
N TYR A 449 7.55 10.42 -12.31
CA TYR A 449 8.68 10.69 -11.43
C TYR A 449 8.30 10.53 -9.96
N ASP A 450 9.09 9.75 -9.23
CA ASP A 450 8.98 9.61 -7.77
C ASP A 450 10.02 10.51 -7.10
N PHE A 451 9.54 11.56 -6.41
CA PHE A 451 10.42 12.55 -5.76
C PHE A 451 11.19 11.95 -4.58
N ASP A 452 10.59 11.02 -3.85
CA ASP A 452 11.23 10.38 -2.70
C ASP A 452 12.38 9.47 -3.17
N LEU A 453 12.19 8.77 -4.29
CA LEU A 453 13.22 7.94 -4.91
C LEU A 453 14.18 8.75 -5.80
N ALA A 454 13.81 9.99 -6.16
CA ALA A 454 14.46 10.82 -7.18
C ALA A 454 14.70 10.05 -8.49
N SER A 455 13.70 9.29 -8.92
CA SER A 455 13.79 8.38 -10.05
C SER A 455 12.45 8.29 -10.78
N SER A 456 12.51 8.01 -12.08
CA SER A 456 11.32 7.70 -12.87
C SER A 456 10.91 6.25 -12.69
N VAL A 457 9.61 5.97 -12.81
CA VAL A 457 9.05 4.62 -12.79
C VAL A 457 8.23 4.42 -14.06
N GLN A 458 8.49 3.33 -14.77
CA GLN A 458 7.84 2.97 -16.02
C GLN A 458 7.29 1.55 -15.96
N GLY A 459 6.11 1.32 -16.51
CA GLY A 459 5.57 -0.03 -16.67
C GLY A 459 6.27 -0.83 -17.78
N ASN A 460 5.97 -2.13 -17.82
CA ASN A 460 6.52 -3.06 -18.80
C ASN A 460 5.39 -3.86 -19.47
N THR A 461 5.17 -3.62 -20.76
CA THR A 461 4.11 -4.25 -21.55
C THR A 461 4.30 -5.76 -21.74
N GLU A 462 5.48 -6.30 -21.47
CA GLU A 462 5.82 -7.72 -21.67
C GLU A 462 5.58 -8.59 -20.42
N LEU A 463 5.00 -8.04 -19.37
CA LEU A 463 4.72 -8.79 -18.14
C LEU A 463 3.72 -9.92 -18.37
N LYS A 464 3.93 -11.00 -17.66
CA LYS A 464 3.07 -12.18 -17.62
C LYS A 464 2.55 -12.41 -16.21
N SER A 465 1.42 -13.09 -16.11
CA SER A 465 0.86 -13.52 -14.83
C SER A 465 1.76 -14.53 -14.12
N CYS A 466 1.89 -14.38 -12.81
CA CYS A 466 2.63 -15.30 -11.94
C CYS A 466 1.68 -16.34 -11.38
N ARG A 467 1.98 -17.64 -11.53
CA ARG A 467 1.25 -18.74 -10.88
C ARG A 467 1.93 -19.16 -9.61
N ILE A 468 1.13 -19.47 -8.58
CA ILE A 468 1.64 -19.70 -7.23
C ILE A 468 1.04 -20.98 -6.69
N ASP A 469 1.90 -21.93 -6.32
CA ASP A 469 1.51 -23.13 -5.59
C ASP A 469 1.78 -22.93 -4.09
N ASN A 470 0.74 -23.10 -3.27
CA ASN A 470 0.78 -22.89 -1.83
C ASN A 470 0.54 -24.23 -1.11
N ILE A 471 1.42 -24.55 -0.17
CA ILE A 471 1.31 -25.72 0.71
C ILE A 471 1.45 -25.28 2.15
N ASP A 472 0.52 -25.66 3.01
CA ASP A 472 0.52 -25.33 4.43
C ASP A 472 0.27 -26.61 5.25
N LEU A 473 1.02 -26.77 6.34
CA LEU A 473 0.79 -27.78 7.37
C LEU A 473 0.75 -27.07 8.73
N ARG A 474 -0.33 -27.29 9.50
CA ARG A 474 -0.55 -26.59 10.76
C ARG A 474 -1.07 -27.54 11.84
N TYR A 475 -0.36 -27.63 12.95
CA TYR A 475 -0.82 -28.28 14.17
C TYR A 475 -1.38 -27.24 15.13
N GLU A 476 -2.54 -27.50 15.70
CA GLU A 476 -3.25 -26.59 16.63
C GLU A 476 -3.59 -27.36 17.91
N PHE A 477 -3.26 -26.76 19.05
CA PHE A 477 -3.60 -27.20 20.39
C PHE A 477 -4.39 -26.14 21.12
N TYR A 478 -5.54 -26.52 21.64
CA TYR A 478 -6.48 -25.66 22.38
C TYR A 478 -6.56 -26.14 23.84
N PRO A 479 -5.65 -25.70 24.74
CA PRO A 479 -5.59 -26.18 26.13
C PRO A 479 -6.88 -25.91 26.91
N SER A 480 -7.47 -24.72 26.69
CA SER A 480 -8.74 -24.32 27.27
C SER A 480 -9.48 -23.33 26.38
N ARG A 481 -10.68 -22.91 26.80
CA ARG A 481 -11.49 -21.95 26.06
C ARG A 481 -10.78 -20.58 25.95
N GLY A 482 -10.51 -20.15 24.74
CA GLY A 482 -9.83 -18.89 24.45
C GLY A 482 -8.31 -18.98 24.38
N GLU A 483 -7.71 -20.13 24.70
CA GLU A 483 -6.29 -20.44 24.56
C GLU A 483 -6.01 -21.19 23.25
N GLN A 484 -4.85 -20.93 22.69
CA GLN A 484 -4.38 -21.59 21.48
C GLN A 484 -2.85 -21.61 21.44
N ILE A 485 -2.30 -22.75 21.05
CA ILE A 485 -0.89 -22.89 20.65
C ILE A 485 -0.90 -23.55 19.28
N SER A 486 -0.29 -22.92 18.30
CA SER A 486 -0.20 -23.52 16.97
C SER A 486 1.17 -23.33 16.35
N VAL A 487 1.62 -24.36 15.64
CA VAL A 487 2.83 -24.36 14.83
C VAL A 487 2.42 -24.65 13.40
N ALA A 488 2.91 -23.83 12.47
CA ALA A 488 2.65 -24.03 11.05
C ALA A 488 3.95 -24.00 10.27
N ALA A 489 4.02 -24.84 9.22
CA ALA A 489 5.04 -24.78 8.19
C ALA A 489 4.34 -24.47 6.87
N PHE A 490 4.93 -23.60 6.06
CA PHE A 490 4.41 -23.30 4.74
C PHE A 490 5.51 -23.32 3.67
N TYR A 491 5.11 -23.63 2.45
CA TYR A 491 5.92 -23.52 1.26
C TYR A 491 5.11 -22.88 0.15
N LYS A 492 5.71 -21.88 -0.51
CA LYS A 492 5.13 -21.23 -1.69
C LYS A 492 6.13 -21.25 -2.82
N HIS A 493 5.69 -21.72 -3.97
CA HIS A 493 6.42 -21.66 -5.22
C HIS A 493 5.74 -20.68 -6.17
N PHE A 494 6.53 -19.74 -6.68
CA PHE A 494 6.10 -18.72 -7.64
C PHE A 494 6.73 -19.03 -9.00
N ASP A 495 5.90 -19.23 -10.00
CA ASP A 495 6.33 -19.30 -11.39
C ASP A 495 6.18 -17.94 -12.04
N SER A 496 7.29 -17.39 -12.57
CA SER A 496 7.33 -16.09 -13.22
C SER A 496 6.88 -14.92 -12.33
N PRO A 497 7.38 -14.75 -11.09
CA PRO A 497 6.96 -13.64 -10.22
C PRO A 497 7.34 -12.29 -10.82
N ILE A 498 6.45 -11.30 -10.64
CA ILE A 498 6.69 -9.92 -11.04
C ILE A 498 7.56 -9.26 -9.98
N GLU A 499 8.74 -8.83 -10.37
CA GLU A 499 9.72 -8.17 -9.50
C GLU A 499 10.06 -6.78 -10.04
N TRP A 500 10.38 -5.87 -9.13
CA TRP A 500 10.97 -4.60 -9.51
C TRP A 500 12.33 -4.83 -10.14
N THR A 501 12.63 -4.07 -11.15
CA THR A 501 13.91 -4.04 -11.82
C THR A 501 14.31 -2.60 -12.09
N TYR A 502 15.47 -2.46 -12.67
CA TYR A 502 16.14 -1.20 -12.81
C TYR A 502 16.77 -1.09 -14.18
N THR A 503 16.52 0.01 -14.88
CA THR A 503 17.07 0.27 -16.19
C THR A 503 17.83 1.59 -16.17
N VAL A 504 18.99 1.64 -16.77
CA VAL A 504 19.76 2.87 -16.96
C VAL A 504 19.30 3.54 -18.24
N ALA A 505 18.76 4.74 -18.13
CA ALA A 505 18.30 5.51 -19.30
C ALA A 505 19.41 6.34 -19.95
N GLY A 506 20.56 6.43 -19.32
CA GLY A 506 21.71 7.25 -19.72
C GLY A 506 22.15 8.21 -18.62
N GLY A 507 23.44 8.40 -18.44
CA GLY A 507 24.00 9.25 -17.40
C GLY A 507 23.65 8.77 -15.99
N THR A 508 23.12 9.67 -15.16
CA THR A 508 22.69 9.41 -13.77
C THR A 508 21.20 9.10 -13.65
N ASP A 509 20.44 9.12 -14.75
CA ASP A 509 19.00 8.93 -14.72
C ASP A 509 18.64 7.45 -14.56
N LEU A 510 17.85 7.20 -13.54
CA LEU A 510 17.47 5.88 -13.10
C LEU A 510 15.98 5.66 -13.36
N ILE A 511 15.65 4.59 -14.08
CA ILE A 511 14.27 4.19 -14.34
C ILE A 511 14.01 2.86 -13.67
N TYR A 512 13.12 2.87 -12.68
CA TYR A 512 12.53 1.65 -12.15
C TYR A 512 11.48 1.10 -13.09
N SER A 513 11.42 -0.22 -13.20
CA SER A 513 10.43 -0.92 -14.01
C SER A 513 10.07 -2.25 -13.36
N TYR A 514 9.31 -3.07 -14.06
CA TYR A 514 8.85 -4.38 -13.63
C TYR A 514 9.36 -5.45 -14.58
N LYS A 515 9.57 -6.65 -14.08
CA LYS A 515 10.05 -7.79 -14.85
C LYS A 515 9.61 -9.11 -14.23
N ASN A 516 9.35 -10.12 -15.03
CA ASN A 516 9.15 -11.45 -14.51
C ASN A 516 10.51 -12.10 -14.23
N ALA A 517 10.77 -12.50 -13.00
CA ALA A 517 11.84 -13.40 -12.66
C ALA A 517 11.49 -14.82 -13.14
N GLN A 518 12.44 -15.75 -13.09
CA GLN A 518 12.20 -17.14 -13.49
C GLN A 518 11.29 -17.85 -12.50
N SER A 519 11.63 -17.79 -11.22
CA SER A 519 10.85 -18.38 -10.13
C SER A 519 11.19 -17.74 -8.79
N ALA A 520 10.34 -17.98 -7.81
CA ALA A 520 10.70 -17.70 -6.42
C ALA A 520 10.16 -18.80 -5.51
N ASN A 521 10.83 -18.99 -4.37
CA ASN A 521 10.41 -19.93 -3.34
C ASN A 521 10.45 -19.24 -1.97
N ASN A 522 9.36 -19.43 -1.21
CA ASN A 522 9.28 -19.01 0.18
C ASN A 522 8.95 -20.22 1.03
N ILE A 523 9.78 -20.52 2.01
CA ILE A 523 9.53 -21.52 3.02
C ILE A 523 9.59 -20.88 4.40
N GLY A 524 8.68 -21.24 5.29
CA GLY A 524 8.65 -20.62 6.62
C GLY A 524 8.01 -21.49 7.68
N LEU A 525 8.30 -21.11 8.92
CA LEU A 525 7.70 -21.64 10.14
C LEU A 525 7.02 -20.50 10.88
N GLU A 526 5.82 -20.76 11.37
CA GLU A 526 5.03 -19.83 12.18
C GLU A 526 4.68 -20.46 13.52
N LEU A 527 4.74 -19.64 14.58
CA LEU A 527 4.32 -19.99 15.93
C LEU A 527 3.32 -18.96 16.43
N ASP A 528 2.10 -19.42 16.77
CA ASP A 528 1.08 -18.60 17.42
C ASP A 528 0.78 -19.15 18.80
N ILE A 529 0.82 -18.28 19.81
CA ILE A 529 0.46 -18.61 21.18
C ILE A 529 -0.56 -17.59 21.69
N ARG A 530 -1.62 -18.07 22.31
CA ARG A 530 -2.53 -17.27 23.13
C ARG A 530 -2.76 -18.06 24.42
N LYS A 531 -2.34 -17.47 25.54
CA LYS A 531 -2.35 -18.13 26.84
C LYS A 531 -2.85 -17.20 27.95
N ASP A 532 -3.76 -17.68 28.78
CA ASP A 532 -4.11 -17.07 30.05
C ASP A 532 -2.98 -17.34 31.05
N LEU A 533 -2.65 -16.35 31.89
CA LEU A 533 -1.52 -16.43 32.82
C LEU A 533 -1.95 -16.74 34.26
N SER A 534 -3.21 -17.09 34.48
CA SER A 534 -3.73 -17.46 35.83
C SER A 534 -3.00 -18.65 36.45
N PHE A 535 -2.46 -19.55 35.62
CA PHE A 535 -1.67 -20.72 36.06
C PHE A 535 -0.38 -20.37 36.81
N ILE A 536 0.15 -19.14 36.62
CA ILE A 536 1.31 -18.60 37.37
C ILE A 536 0.89 -17.53 38.40
N GLY A 537 -0.41 -17.46 38.71
CA GLY A 537 -0.95 -16.50 39.70
C GLY A 537 -1.29 -15.12 39.15
N LEU A 538 -1.02 -14.83 37.88
CA LEU A 538 -1.33 -13.55 37.22
C LEU A 538 -2.77 -13.56 36.69
N ARG A 539 -3.73 -13.43 37.61
CA ARG A 539 -5.15 -13.34 37.27
C ARG A 539 -5.42 -12.12 36.41
N ASN A 540 -6.34 -12.24 35.47
CA ASN A 540 -6.72 -11.18 34.51
C ASN A 540 -5.64 -10.83 33.46
N PHE A 541 -4.49 -11.51 33.45
CA PHE A 541 -3.49 -11.34 32.42
C PHE A 541 -3.57 -12.47 31.40
N SER A 542 -3.41 -12.09 30.14
CA SER A 542 -3.19 -13.02 29.03
C SER A 542 -2.02 -12.57 28.17
N TRP A 543 -1.34 -13.54 27.61
CA TRP A 543 -0.20 -13.34 26.71
C TRP A 543 -0.52 -13.85 25.33
N SER A 544 -0.14 -13.07 24.31
CA SER A 544 -0.12 -13.52 22.92
C SER A 544 1.26 -13.38 22.32
N PHE A 545 1.61 -14.32 21.47
CA PHE A 545 2.82 -14.32 20.68
C PHE A 545 2.51 -14.81 19.28
N ASN A 546 3.03 -14.10 18.28
CA ASN A 546 3.05 -14.52 16.89
C ASN A 546 4.47 -14.31 16.36
N GLY A 547 5.11 -15.37 15.91
CA GLY A 547 6.44 -15.35 15.35
C GLY A 547 6.48 -16.09 14.03
N ALA A 548 7.27 -15.60 13.08
CA ALA A 548 7.53 -16.28 11.82
C ALA A 548 9.02 -16.21 11.48
N LEU A 549 9.53 -17.31 10.91
CA LEU A 549 10.86 -17.40 10.29
C LEU A 549 10.64 -17.78 8.84
N ILE A 550 11.21 -17.01 7.91
CA ILE A 550 10.92 -17.15 6.49
C ILE A 550 12.23 -17.10 5.70
N HIS A 551 12.46 -18.11 4.90
CA HIS A 551 13.51 -18.12 3.89
C HIS A 551 12.88 -17.87 2.52
N SER A 552 13.34 -16.83 1.84
CA SER A 552 12.85 -16.39 0.53
C SER A 552 13.99 -16.33 -0.47
N ARG A 553 13.75 -16.83 -1.69
CA ARG A 553 14.73 -16.77 -2.77
C ARG A 553 14.04 -16.58 -4.12
N VAL A 554 14.39 -15.51 -4.81
CA VAL A 554 14.05 -15.27 -6.22
C VAL A 554 15.21 -15.76 -7.07
N THR A 555 14.90 -16.43 -8.16
CA THR A 555 15.85 -16.92 -9.16
C THR A 555 15.60 -16.21 -10.49
N PHE A 556 16.64 -15.65 -11.07
CA PHE A 556 16.59 -14.98 -12.36
C PHE A 556 17.10 -15.93 -13.47
N PRO A 557 16.61 -15.77 -14.72
CA PRO A 557 17.09 -16.55 -15.85
C PRO A 557 18.58 -16.34 -16.11
N ALA A 558 19.22 -17.33 -16.72
CA ALA A 558 20.61 -17.21 -17.16
C ALA A 558 20.77 -16.03 -18.13
N GLY A 559 21.82 -15.22 -17.93
CA GLY A 559 22.07 -14.00 -18.70
C GLY A 559 21.43 -12.73 -18.14
N PHE A 560 20.62 -12.83 -17.09
CA PHE A 560 20.23 -11.68 -16.28
C PHE A 560 21.41 -11.25 -15.40
N LYS A 561 21.47 -9.96 -15.15
CA LYS A 561 22.53 -9.37 -14.33
C LYS A 561 22.17 -9.30 -12.84
N GLU A 562 20.87 -9.46 -12.53
CA GLU A 562 20.40 -9.55 -11.14
C GLU A 562 20.83 -10.88 -10.53
N GLU A 563 21.34 -10.83 -9.30
CA GLU A 563 21.62 -12.03 -8.52
C GLU A 563 20.37 -12.52 -7.81
N ASN A 564 20.41 -13.82 -7.46
CA ASN A 564 19.39 -14.42 -6.61
C ASN A 564 19.34 -13.73 -5.25
N ARG A 565 18.18 -13.28 -4.84
CA ARG A 565 17.93 -12.51 -3.62
C ARG A 565 16.62 -12.88 -2.98
N PRO A 566 16.33 -12.48 -1.74
CA PRO A 566 14.98 -12.55 -1.19
C PRO A 566 13.99 -11.74 -2.05
N MET A 567 12.71 -12.13 -2.03
CA MET A 567 11.64 -11.34 -2.64
C MET A 567 11.62 -9.95 -2.00
N GLN A 568 11.35 -8.93 -2.81
CA GLN A 568 11.19 -7.57 -2.34
C GLN A 568 10.05 -7.49 -1.30
N GLY A 569 10.29 -6.78 -0.21
CA GLY A 569 9.34 -6.66 0.90
C GLY A 569 9.29 -7.87 1.85
N GLN A 570 9.91 -9.01 1.50
CA GLN A 570 9.93 -10.20 2.35
C GLN A 570 10.97 -10.07 3.46
N SER A 571 10.53 -10.16 4.71
CA SER A 571 11.39 -10.18 5.88
C SER A 571 11.76 -11.62 6.27
N PRO A 572 12.99 -11.89 6.75
CA PRO A 572 13.40 -13.22 7.21
C PRO A 572 12.76 -13.63 8.53
N TYR A 573 12.30 -12.69 9.32
CA TYR A 573 11.56 -12.96 10.56
C TYR A 573 10.58 -11.85 10.90
N LEU A 574 9.54 -12.22 11.64
CA LEU A 574 8.55 -11.35 12.22
C LEU A 574 8.30 -11.79 13.66
N VAL A 575 8.23 -10.84 14.59
CA VAL A 575 7.86 -11.08 15.99
C VAL A 575 6.82 -10.06 16.41
N ASN A 576 5.66 -10.55 16.86
CA ASN A 576 4.64 -9.78 17.55
C ASN A 576 4.36 -10.45 18.89
N THR A 577 4.38 -9.68 19.97
CA THR A 577 3.97 -10.20 21.27
C THR A 577 3.19 -9.14 22.04
N GLY A 578 2.25 -9.59 22.86
CA GLY A 578 1.39 -8.69 23.62
C GLY A 578 1.05 -9.26 24.98
N LEU A 579 1.09 -8.41 25.99
CA LEU A 579 0.62 -8.68 27.34
C LEU A 579 -0.67 -7.87 27.55
N PHE A 580 -1.73 -8.56 27.89
CA PHE A 580 -3.06 -7.97 28.06
C PHE A 580 -3.52 -8.16 29.51
N TYR A 581 -4.00 -7.08 30.11
CA TYR A 581 -4.67 -7.09 31.39
C TYR A 581 -6.13 -6.70 31.20
N ARG A 582 -7.05 -7.51 31.67
CA ARG A 582 -8.48 -7.25 31.61
C ARG A 582 -9.13 -7.46 32.96
N ASN A 583 -9.69 -6.40 33.51
CA ASN A 583 -10.44 -6.44 34.76
C ASN A 583 -11.89 -6.00 34.49
N GLU A 584 -12.81 -6.97 34.48
CA GLU A 584 -14.23 -6.71 34.20
C GLU A 584 -14.92 -5.88 35.31
N GLY A 585 -14.56 -6.12 36.57
CA GLY A 585 -15.11 -5.38 37.72
C GLY A 585 -14.74 -3.91 37.69
N GLN A 586 -13.52 -3.59 37.30
CA GLN A 586 -13.05 -2.22 37.13
C GLN A 586 -13.34 -1.64 35.73
N LYS A 587 -13.90 -2.44 34.84
CA LYS A 587 -14.12 -2.09 33.42
C LYS A 587 -12.84 -1.52 32.76
N LEU A 588 -11.67 -2.07 33.11
CA LEU A 588 -10.33 -1.63 32.69
C LEU A 588 -9.67 -2.68 31.80
N ASN A 589 -9.18 -2.24 30.63
CA ASN A 589 -8.34 -3.05 29.77
C ASN A 589 -7.02 -2.30 29.52
N VAL A 590 -5.90 -3.01 29.61
CA VAL A 590 -4.58 -2.49 29.28
C VAL A 590 -3.88 -3.50 28.38
N ALA A 591 -3.19 -3.04 27.33
CA ALA A 591 -2.41 -3.89 26.44
C ALA A 591 -1.04 -3.25 26.22
N LEU A 592 0.02 -4.03 26.43
CA LEU A 592 1.39 -3.70 26.02
C LEU A 592 1.75 -4.60 24.85
N LEU A 593 2.11 -3.99 23.72
CA LEU A 593 2.43 -4.68 22.49
C LEU A 593 3.88 -4.41 22.09
N TYR A 594 4.53 -5.42 21.56
CA TYR A 594 5.86 -5.32 20.97
C TYR A 594 5.83 -5.89 19.56
N ASN A 595 6.45 -5.18 18.62
CA ASN A 595 6.64 -5.62 17.24
C ASN A 595 8.09 -5.44 16.82
N ARG A 596 8.61 -6.43 16.09
CA ARG A 596 9.89 -6.35 15.39
C ARG A 596 9.81 -7.14 14.07
N ILE A 597 10.21 -6.49 12.99
CA ILE A 597 10.29 -7.09 11.66
C ILE A 597 11.75 -7.08 11.24
N GLY A 598 12.25 -8.19 10.69
CA GLY A 598 13.60 -8.30 10.15
C GLY A 598 13.83 -7.38 8.95
N LYS A 599 15.08 -7.19 8.56
CA LYS A 599 15.42 -6.37 7.40
C LYS A 599 14.73 -6.91 6.14
N ARG A 600 14.25 -6.00 5.28
CA ARG A 600 13.60 -6.34 4.01
C ARG A 600 14.02 -5.41 2.90
N ILE A 601 14.09 -5.93 1.67
CA ILE A 601 14.42 -5.13 0.48
C ILE A 601 13.27 -4.18 0.20
N ILE A 602 13.57 -2.88 0.08
CA ILE A 602 12.62 -1.84 -0.30
C ILE A 602 12.92 -1.24 -1.68
N GLY A 603 14.17 -1.35 -2.13
CA GLY A 603 14.62 -0.95 -3.45
C GLY A 603 15.63 -1.96 -3.98
N VAL A 604 15.45 -2.38 -5.21
CA VAL A 604 16.38 -3.31 -5.84
C VAL A 604 17.63 -2.57 -6.27
N GLY A 605 18.77 -3.20 -6.11
CA GLY A 605 20.05 -2.69 -6.54
C GLY A 605 20.24 -2.77 -8.06
N ARG A 606 21.31 -2.18 -8.52
CA ARG A 606 21.70 -2.15 -9.92
C ARG A 606 23.00 -2.93 -10.13
N SER A 607 22.97 -3.92 -11.01
CA SER A 607 24.18 -4.41 -11.64
C SER A 607 24.41 -3.61 -12.92
N GLU A 608 25.48 -2.83 -12.98
CA GLU A 608 25.83 -2.15 -14.22
C GLU A 608 26.14 -3.19 -15.30
N GLY A 609 25.27 -3.22 -16.28
CA GLY A 609 25.54 -3.93 -17.46
C GLY A 609 26.44 -3.08 -18.32
N THR A 610 27.66 -3.44 -18.41
CA THR A 610 28.56 -2.86 -19.37
C THR A 610 28.09 -3.15 -20.78
N THR A 611 27.60 -2.13 -21.42
CA THR A 611 27.62 -2.01 -22.88
C THR A 611 28.94 -1.33 -23.30
N GLY A 612 30.09 -1.89 -23.01
CA GLY A 612 31.35 -1.28 -23.38
C GLY A 612 32.52 -2.00 -22.73
N SER A 613 33.48 -2.37 -23.52
CA SER A 613 34.73 -3.01 -23.20
C SER A 613 35.39 -2.56 -21.90
N GLY A 614 35.23 -3.34 -20.87
CA GLY A 614 35.78 -3.13 -19.54
C GLY A 614 34.85 -3.73 -18.52
N SER A 615 34.73 -5.06 -18.54
CA SER A 615 33.91 -5.81 -17.61
C SER A 615 34.53 -5.79 -16.21
N ASP A 616 34.25 -4.77 -15.45
CA ASP A 616 34.34 -4.94 -14.01
C ASP A 616 33.03 -5.54 -13.52
N GLU A 617 32.99 -6.87 -13.38
CA GLU A 617 31.88 -7.61 -12.75
C GLU A 617 31.65 -7.18 -11.31
N THR A 618 32.49 -6.28 -10.79
CA THR A 618 32.50 -5.78 -9.43
C THR A 618 31.73 -4.46 -9.25
N ALA A 619 31.36 -3.79 -10.34
CA ALA A 619 30.64 -2.51 -10.29
C ALA A 619 29.16 -2.72 -10.00
N ARG A 620 28.77 -2.66 -8.71
CA ARG A 620 27.44 -3.00 -8.26
C ARG A 620 26.87 -1.97 -7.29
N ILE A 621 25.65 -1.49 -7.55
CA ILE A 621 24.85 -0.78 -6.56
C ILE A 621 23.99 -1.82 -5.86
N PRO A 622 24.16 -2.06 -4.54
CA PRO A 622 23.44 -3.10 -3.82
C PRO A 622 21.98 -2.74 -3.56
N ASP A 623 21.19 -3.76 -3.19
CA ASP A 623 19.81 -3.57 -2.76
C ASP A 623 19.72 -2.68 -1.52
N SER A 624 18.66 -1.87 -1.45
CA SER A 624 18.34 -1.06 -0.28
C SER A 624 17.38 -1.78 0.66
N TYR A 625 17.68 -1.78 1.94
CA TYR A 625 16.94 -2.48 2.98
C TYR A 625 16.35 -1.52 3.99
N GLU A 626 15.09 -1.70 4.36
CA GLU A 626 14.55 -1.19 5.62
C GLU A 626 15.11 -2.03 6.77
N MET A 627 15.72 -1.36 7.73
CA MET A 627 16.38 -2.00 8.87
C MET A 627 15.39 -2.32 9.99
N PRO A 628 15.61 -3.40 10.76
CA PRO A 628 14.77 -3.74 11.90
C PRO A 628 14.79 -2.65 12.96
N ARG A 629 13.64 -2.42 13.60
CA ARG A 629 13.53 -1.59 14.80
C ARG A 629 12.57 -2.18 15.82
N ASN A 630 12.69 -1.77 17.06
CA ASN A 630 11.81 -2.19 18.15
C ASN A 630 10.65 -1.19 18.26
N VAL A 631 9.43 -1.69 18.22
CA VAL A 631 8.22 -0.88 18.37
C VAL A 631 7.43 -1.37 19.57
N PHE A 632 7.25 -0.50 20.56
CA PHE A 632 6.39 -0.75 21.72
C PHE A 632 5.20 0.17 21.69
N ASP A 633 4.02 -0.41 21.88
CA ASP A 633 2.75 0.29 22.00
C ASP A 633 2.07 -0.06 23.33
N LEU A 634 1.54 0.94 24.03
CA LEU A 634 0.72 0.76 25.20
C LEU A 634 -0.68 1.35 24.93
N SER A 635 -1.71 0.57 25.17
CA SER A 635 -3.09 1.05 25.11
C SER A 635 -3.83 0.75 26.39
N ALA A 636 -4.65 1.69 26.83
CA ALA A 636 -5.53 1.51 27.98
C ALA A 636 -6.93 2.03 27.64
N SER A 637 -7.95 1.31 28.09
CA SER A 637 -9.33 1.78 28.02
C SER A 637 -10.05 1.54 29.33
N LYS A 638 -10.79 2.55 29.79
CA LYS A 638 -11.60 2.46 31.00
C LYS A 638 -13.00 2.99 30.75
N ARG A 639 -14.03 2.22 31.15
CA ARG A 639 -15.39 2.65 31.12
C ARG A 639 -15.80 3.22 32.47
N PHE A 640 -16.52 4.35 32.45
CA PHE A 640 -17.08 5.04 33.59
C PHE A 640 -18.62 5.01 33.47
N GLY A 641 -19.26 4.35 34.40
CA GLY A 641 -20.70 4.05 34.30
C GLY A 641 -20.97 3.21 33.03
N ASP A 642 -22.11 3.49 32.40
CA ASP A 642 -22.58 2.77 31.21
C ASP A 642 -22.39 3.56 29.91
N HIS A 643 -22.15 4.86 30.02
CA HIS A 643 -22.13 5.77 28.89
C HIS A 643 -20.72 6.20 28.44
N TRP A 644 -19.76 6.34 29.34
CA TRP A 644 -18.46 6.93 29.02
C TRP A 644 -17.34 5.89 28.92
N GLU A 645 -16.49 6.04 27.92
CA GLU A 645 -15.26 5.25 27.77
C GLU A 645 -14.11 6.17 27.39
N LEU A 646 -13.05 6.16 28.19
CA LEU A 646 -11.79 6.84 27.89
C LEU A 646 -10.79 5.83 27.35
N LYS A 647 -10.14 6.18 26.23
CA LYS A 647 -9.06 5.40 25.63
C LYS A 647 -7.81 6.26 25.55
N VAL A 648 -6.69 5.68 25.97
CA VAL A 648 -5.35 6.27 25.88
C VAL A 648 -4.44 5.32 25.13
N ASN A 649 -3.69 5.83 24.17
CA ASN A 649 -2.75 5.03 23.37
C ASN A 649 -1.40 5.76 23.34
N LEU A 650 -0.33 5.06 23.71
CA LEU A 650 1.05 5.48 23.50
C LEU A 650 1.61 4.55 22.42
N ARG A 651 1.93 5.09 21.26
CA ARG A 651 2.46 4.29 20.14
C ARG A 651 3.88 4.70 19.83
N ASP A 652 4.67 3.68 19.44
CA ASP A 652 6.09 3.83 19.14
C ASP A 652 6.86 4.51 20.27
N ILE A 653 6.74 3.97 21.49
CA ILE A 653 7.25 4.58 22.74
C ILE A 653 8.75 4.84 22.66
N LEU A 654 9.51 3.97 22.00
CA LEU A 654 10.96 4.14 21.83
C LEU A 654 11.31 5.19 20.80
N ALA A 655 10.44 5.38 19.78
CA ALA A 655 10.68 6.27 18.63
C ALA A 655 12.09 6.09 18.02
N GLU A 656 12.55 4.83 17.91
CA GLU A 656 13.81 4.52 17.25
C GLU A 656 13.82 5.09 15.84
N LYS A 657 14.95 5.65 15.43
CA LYS A 657 15.10 6.16 14.06
C LYS A 657 14.85 5.04 13.05
N VAL A 658 14.16 5.38 11.99
CA VAL A 658 13.97 4.50 10.83
C VAL A 658 15.21 4.63 9.96
N TYR A 659 15.81 3.50 9.60
CA TYR A 659 16.98 3.43 8.73
C TYR A 659 16.64 2.62 7.47
N TYR A 660 17.01 3.18 6.35
CA TYR A 660 17.13 2.46 5.08
C TYR A 660 18.60 2.44 4.71
N LYS A 661 19.14 1.24 4.51
CA LYS A 661 20.56 1.05 4.25
C LYS A 661 20.79 0.17 3.03
N GLN A 662 21.87 0.41 2.34
CA GLN A 662 22.46 -0.55 1.42
C GLN A 662 23.85 -0.96 1.93
N PHE A 663 24.33 -2.13 1.49
CA PHE A 663 25.58 -2.72 1.96
C PHE A 663 26.48 -2.91 0.76
N ALA A 664 27.38 -1.96 0.51
CA ALA A 664 28.38 -2.09 -0.55
C ALA A 664 29.37 -3.20 -0.21
N GLU A 665 29.54 -4.16 -1.12
CA GLU A 665 30.57 -5.20 -1.02
C GLU A 665 31.82 -4.72 -1.73
N VAL A 666 32.86 -4.44 -0.97
CA VAL A 666 34.15 -3.99 -1.47
C VAL A 666 35.07 -5.21 -1.54
N ARG A 667 35.62 -5.46 -2.72
CA ARG A 667 36.65 -6.49 -2.95
C ARG A 667 37.96 -5.80 -3.28
N TYR A 668 38.96 -6.02 -2.45
CA TYR A 668 40.29 -5.48 -2.67
C TYR A 668 41.13 -6.42 -3.55
N ALA A 669 42.18 -5.87 -4.17
CA ALA A 669 43.09 -6.63 -5.02
C ALA A 669 43.82 -7.78 -4.31
N ASP A 670 43.95 -7.71 -2.98
CA ASP A 670 44.54 -8.74 -2.12
C ASP A 670 43.56 -9.89 -1.80
N GLY A 671 42.32 -9.83 -2.32
CA GLY A 671 41.27 -10.82 -2.08
C GLY A 671 40.50 -10.61 -0.77
N SER A 672 40.80 -9.58 0.01
CA SER A 672 40.01 -9.24 1.19
C SER A 672 38.66 -8.63 0.81
N HIS A 673 37.66 -8.80 1.67
CA HIS A 673 36.31 -8.27 1.47
C HIS A 673 35.91 -7.37 2.64
N LYS A 674 35.23 -6.27 2.33
CA LYS A 674 34.65 -5.34 3.30
C LYS A 674 33.19 -5.08 2.94
N LYS A 675 32.31 -5.03 3.94
CA LYS A 675 30.96 -4.51 3.79
C LYS A 675 30.90 -3.10 4.37
N VAL A 676 30.40 -2.17 3.59
CA VAL A 676 30.23 -0.78 3.99
C VAL A 676 28.76 -0.45 4.12
N ASP A 677 28.36 0.05 5.28
CA ASP A 677 27.00 0.50 5.58
C ASP A 677 26.76 1.89 4.96
N GLU A 678 25.93 1.98 3.95
CA GLU A 678 25.52 3.23 3.31
C GLU A 678 24.09 3.57 3.71
N ILE A 679 23.87 4.73 4.35
CA ILE A 679 22.54 5.16 4.78
C ILE A 679 21.82 5.84 3.61
N VAL A 680 20.88 5.15 3.01
CA VAL A 680 20.03 5.68 1.94
C VAL A 680 19.00 6.68 2.46
N ARG A 681 18.35 6.35 3.58
CA ARG A 681 17.39 7.24 4.26
C ARG A 681 17.43 7.03 5.76
N ARG A 682 17.26 8.11 6.50
CA ARG A 682 17.15 8.06 7.96
C ARG A 682 16.26 9.19 8.46
N TYR A 683 15.27 8.86 9.27
CA TYR A 683 14.39 9.85 9.89
C TYR A 683 13.89 9.40 11.26
N LYS A 684 13.36 10.34 12.05
CA LYS A 684 12.74 10.09 13.35
C LYS A 684 11.22 10.08 13.21
N PRO A 685 10.51 8.96 13.53
CA PRO A 685 9.07 8.88 13.36
C PRO A 685 8.25 9.63 14.41
N GLY A 686 8.86 9.95 15.57
CA GLY A 686 8.19 10.53 16.73
C GLY A 686 7.34 9.51 17.49
N ARG A 687 7.00 9.86 18.76
CA ARG A 687 6.05 9.13 19.61
C ARG A 687 4.64 9.65 19.39
N ASN A 688 3.67 8.77 19.41
CA ASN A 688 2.26 9.18 19.29
C ASN A 688 1.55 8.94 20.62
N ILE A 689 0.98 10.00 21.20
CA ILE A 689 0.13 9.97 22.40
C ILE A 689 -1.29 10.28 21.94
N GLY A 690 -2.20 9.32 22.08
CA GLY A 690 -3.59 9.44 21.62
C GLY A 690 -4.57 9.40 22.77
N PHE A 691 -5.60 10.22 22.70
CA PHE A 691 -6.75 10.20 23.59
C PHE A 691 -8.03 10.11 22.77
N SER A 692 -9.00 9.35 23.28
CA SER A 692 -10.34 9.30 22.70
C SER A 692 -11.37 9.14 23.81
N LEU A 693 -12.37 10.00 23.79
CA LEU A 693 -13.53 9.92 24.66
C LEU A 693 -14.72 9.43 23.84
N VAL A 694 -15.32 8.33 24.27
CA VAL A 694 -16.51 7.74 23.64
C VAL A 694 -17.69 7.92 24.56
N TYR A 695 -18.78 8.48 24.03
CA TYR A 695 -20.08 8.56 24.70
C TYR A 695 -21.07 7.61 24.03
N LYS A 696 -21.75 6.77 24.80
CA LYS A 696 -22.72 5.77 24.34
C LYS A 696 -24.12 6.09 24.93
N LEU A 697 -25.09 6.15 24.01
CA LEU A 697 -26.53 6.28 24.33
C LEU A 697 -27.20 4.91 24.37
#